data_828936e8a7c283c11dd7a84d36319df8
#
_entry.id   828936e8a7c283c11dd7a84d36319df8
#
_cell.length_a   1.000
_cell.length_b   1.000
_cell.length_c   1.000
_cell.angle_alpha   90.00
_cell.angle_beta   90.00
_cell.angle_gamma   90.00
#
_symmetry.space_group_name_H-M   'P 1'
#
loop_
_entity.id
_entity.type
_entity.pdbx_description
1 polymer ?
#
loop_
_entity_poly.entity_id
_entity_poly.type
_entity_poly.pdbx_seq_one_letter_code
_entity_poly.pdbx_strand_id
1 'polypeptide(L)'
;METNEIEKIKQEFFELLSKTPLDCDKVLRLSNELAKLDPNFQRFFVDAKTLIHLGRDSIKDHSTALLELVKNSYDADAKNVEVEIYSKTNDFIRIADNGFGMSELELKNNWLRIGFSAKRLSKTSELGRRKTGEKGIGRISTDRLGSTLELRTKSKNDKLIGLKLNWNDFDVEGKDLSDIKVQLFEPESITLPELKGVKSETGTEIIISNQRQKWTNKNIENLFTELSALTPPFEEVIDFKIDLKNDILPNVSRVIDTNFLKAAEIDLEAFYDGKGSDIIYTINNKYTKKETIETVNWKNLITKSDLNVSDNILDKLRCGPITLKLSFFLREAASVENMSFNLSDLREFLDNNAGIKIYRDRIVVKPYGFPSSQFGYDWLNLADRKAQDPAGISRGNNYRVTPNQIVGATFISRDNNLSLSDSAAREGFVESEAFLDLKYFVLGSINMLESYRTKLLPEIKKSKSSDKSTESNTNKIIKSLSEIEADLSEIKAEIDSSKDIDDDVKESVQKNITNLSKTTQKVEKTITDLLNWNRTLSGLATVGISSAVFGHETEGSITQFKGSTFTAKLLLKKKIPDIAGAISELDKAIKHSNKVAAWGAYALTRVQREKRSKKNINIKRTIETVIGELNPAFKAASIDLVFNGLDLVSKTYQMDIETILINLLTNSYTATTQKNGERKIIVSLIREDLKINKKNEIVGYSIIVSDSGPGVSKEFSHRVFEPLFSTKINPTQGSNSIGTGLGLTVVSSIVRDLNGRISFDLDPILKGARFKVWLPLEKK
;
A
#
# COMPACT_ATOMS: atom_id res chain seq x y z
N MET A 1 -11.19 -68.33 -16.42
CA MET A 1 -10.31 -67.85 -15.30
C MET A 1 -11.08 -67.05 -14.29
N GLU A 2 -11.95 -66.15 -14.69
CA GLU A 2 -12.67 -65.20 -13.77
C GLU A 2 -13.62 -65.88 -12.77
N THR A 3 -14.34 -66.96 -13.16
CA THR A 3 -15.31 -67.61 -12.26
C THR A 3 -14.65 -68.33 -11.06
N ASN A 4 -13.46 -68.87 -11.23
CA ASN A 4 -12.72 -69.56 -10.17
C ASN A 4 -12.07 -68.54 -9.15
N GLU A 5 -11.73 -67.37 -9.62
CA GLU A 5 -11.15 -66.33 -8.82
C GLU A 5 -12.22 -65.64 -7.93
N ILE A 6 -13.41 -65.40 -8.49
CA ILE A 6 -14.57 -64.87 -7.75
C ILE A 6 -15.02 -65.86 -6.66
N GLU A 7 -15.08 -67.14 -6.92
CA GLU A 7 -15.45 -68.14 -5.91
C GLU A 7 -14.40 -68.21 -4.77
N LYS A 8 -13.11 -68.09 -5.09
CA LYS A 8 -12.05 -68.10 -4.11
C LYS A 8 -12.13 -66.88 -3.19
N ILE A 9 -12.36 -65.67 -3.74
CA ILE A 9 -12.50 -64.44 -2.98
C ILE A 9 -13.76 -64.48 -2.10
N LYS A 10 -14.88 -65.02 -2.61
CA LYS A 10 -16.09 -65.23 -1.80
C LYS A 10 -15.85 -66.15 -0.64
N GLN A 11 -15.15 -67.25 -0.83
CA GLN A 11 -14.89 -68.26 0.20
C GLN A 11 -14.00 -67.65 1.31
N GLU A 12 -12.93 -66.87 0.93
CA GLU A 12 -12.08 -66.14 1.87
C GLU A 12 -12.86 -65.09 2.64
N PHE A 13 -13.80 -64.40 1.97
CA PHE A 13 -14.66 -63.40 2.59
C PHE A 13 -15.59 -64.01 3.65
N PHE A 14 -16.21 -65.13 3.37
CA PHE A 14 -17.06 -65.87 4.32
C PHE A 14 -16.26 -66.42 5.50
N GLU A 15 -15.05 -66.94 5.28
CA GLU A 15 -14.18 -67.40 6.34
C GLU A 15 -13.75 -66.28 7.29
N LEU A 16 -13.48 -65.06 6.74
CA LEU A 16 -13.14 -63.91 7.56
C LEU A 16 -14.31 -63.38 8.39
N LEU A 17 -15.55 -63.42 7.86
CA LEU A 17 -16.74 -63.01 8.60
C LEU A 17 -17.04 -63.91 9.80
N SER A 18 -16.57 -65.16 9.77
CA SER A 18 -16.77 -66.14 10.87
C SER A 18 -15.71 -66.05 11.98
N LYS A 19 -14.62 -65.25 11.79
CA LYS A 19 -13.54 -65.10 12.77
C LYS A 19 -13.86 -64.06 13.84
N THR A 20 -13.53 -64.38 15.08
CA THR A 20 -13.57 -63.42 16.22
C THR A 20 -12.16 -63.26 16.82
N PRO A 21 -11.57 -62.06 16.91
CA PRO A 21 -12.13 -60.78 16.45
C PRO A 21 -12.16 -60.66 14.94
N LEU A 22 -13.12 -59.85 14.42
CA LEU A 22 -13.29 -59.59 13.01
C LEU A 22 -12.15 -58.73 12.47
N ASP A 23 -11.44 -59.20 11.42
CA ASP A 23 -10.45 -58.39 10.71
C ASP A 23 -11.17 -57.47 9.69
N CYS A 24 -11.61 -56.28 10.18
CA CYS A 24 -12.37 -55.33 9.37
C CYS A 24 -11.62 -54.87 8.13
N ASP A 25 -10.27 -54.80 8.16
CA ASP A 25 -9.46 -54.34 7.04
C ASP A 25 -9.46 -55.35 5.89
N LYS A 26 -9.28 -56.64 6.22
CA LYS A 26 -9.36 -57.70 5.20
C LYS A 26 -10.76 -57.84 4.63
N VAL A 27 -11.78 -57.70 5.45
CA VAL A 27 -13.19 -57.71 5.01
C VAL A 27 -13.45 -56.57 4.02
N LEU A 28 -12.97 -55.34 4.34
CA LEU A 28 -13.12 -54.17 3.46
C LEU A 28 -12.39 -54.37 2.12
N ARG A 29 -11.14 -54.89 2.14
CA ARG A 29 -10.36 -55.15 0.92
C ARG A 29 -11.06 -56.20 0.02
N LEU A 30 -11.43 -57.31 0.55
CA LEU A 30 -12.12 -58.34 -0.20
C LEU A 30 -13.48 -57.88 -0.73
N SER A 31 -14.20 -57.05 0.03
CA SER A 31 -15.45 -56.41 -0.42
C SER A 31 -15.18 -55.47 -1.62
N ASN A 32 -14.11 -54.68 -1.58
CA ASN A 32 -13.73 -53.82 -2.69
C ASN A 32 -13.27 -54.62 -3.93
N GLU A 33 -12.54 -55.74 -3.73
CA GLU A 33 -12.14 -56.61 -4.82
C GLU A 33 -13.36 -57.29 -5.47
N LEU A 34 -14.31 -57.79 -4.69
CA LEU A 34 -15.57 -58.31 -5.20
C LEU A 34 -16.37 -57.24 -5.98
N ALA A 35 -16.41 -56.02 -5.50
CA ALA A 35 -17.10 -54.92 -6.16
C ALA A 35 -16.46 -54.54 -7.51
N LYS A 36 -15.14 -54.72 -7.69
CA LYS A 36 -14.43 -54.52 -8.98
C LYS A 36 -14.75 -55.60 -10.02
N LEU A 37 -15.20 -56.76 -9.57
CA LEU A 37 -15.51 -57.88 -10.43
C LEU A 37 -16.99 -57.93 -10.89
N ASP A 38 -17.83 -56.96 -10.51
CA ASP A 38 -19.22 -56.85 -10.99
C ASP A 38 -19.21 -56.51 -12.51
N PRO A 39 -19.80 -57.39 -13.38
CA PRO A 39 -19.75 -57.16 -14.81
C PRO A 39 -20.70 -56.05 -15.30
N ASN A 40 -21.70 -55.66 -14.51
CA ASN A 40 -22.76 -54.75 -14.93
C ASN A 40 -22.63 -53.35 -14.31
N PHE A 41 -22.05 -53.27 -13.13
CA PHE A 41 -21.97 -52.01 -12.37
C PHE A 41 -20.57 -51.79 -11.85
N GLN A 42 -19.92 -50.73 -12.28
CA GLN A 42 -18.62 -50.29 -11.78
C GLN A 42 -18.77 -49.08 -10.84
N ARG A 43 -17.84 -48.93 -9.93
CA ARG A 43 -17.78 -47.80 -8.95
C ARG A 43 -16.58 -46.94 -9.22
N PHE A 44 -16.67 -45.66 -8.86
CA PHE A 44 -15.50 -44.80 -8.82
C PHE A 44 -14.65 -45.17 -7.60
N PHE A 45 -13.37 -45.44 -7.81
CA PHE A 45 -12.36 -45.56 -6.77
C PHE A 45 -11.62 -44.24 -6.68
N VAL A 46 -11.28 -43.82 -5.46
CA VAL A 46 -10.61 -42.53 -5.20
C VAL A 46 -9.20 -42.83 -4.71
N ASP A 47 -8.20 -42.47 -5.50
CA ASP A 47 -6.80 -42.55 -5.10
C ASP A 47 -6.55 -41.61 -3.92
N ALA A 48 -5.75 -42.01 -2.93
CA ALA A 48 -5.45 -41.27 -1.73
C ALA A 48 -4.80 -39.91 -2.05
N LYS A 49 -4.00 -39.81 -3.12
CA LYS A 49 -3.39 -38.54 -3.60
C LYS A 49 -4.40 -37.48 -3.98
N THR A 50 -5.65 -37.84 -4.27
CA THR A 50 -6.71 -36.87 -4.55
C THR A 50 -6.87 -35.88 -3.40
N LEU A 51 -6.66 -36.30 -2.15
CA LEU A 51 -6.73 -35.41 -0.99
C LEU A 51 -5.56 -34.42 -0.94
N ILE A 52 -4.38 -34.82 -1.42
CA ILE A 52 -3.22 -33.95 -1.52
C ILE A 52 -3.48 -32.86 -2.55
N HIS A 53 -4.01 -33.22 -3.73
CA HIS A 53 -4.38 -32.25 -4.76
C HIS A 53 -5.47 -31.27 -4.29
N LEU A 54 -6.48 -31.76 -3.56
CA LEU A 54 -7.54 -30.92 -2.99
C LEU A 54 -7.08 -30.06 -1.79
N GLY A 55 -6.05 -30.50 -1.08
CA GLY A 55 -5.47 -29.84 0.09
C GLY A 55 -4.23 -29.03 -0.27
N ARG A 56 -3.05 -29.66 -0.18
CA ARG A 56 -1.73 -29.05 -0.34
C ARG A 56 -1.57 -28.27 -1.65
N ASP A 57 -1.99 -28.86 -2.78
CA ASP A 57 -1.71 -28.31 -4.09
C ASP A 57 -2.71 -27.21 -4.48
N SER A 58 -3.95 -27.27 -3.99
CA SER A 58 -4.98 -26.27 -4.29
C SER A 58 -4.95 -25.05 -3.38
N ILE A 59 -4.18 -25.07 -2.28
CA ILE A 59 -4.05 -23.96 -1.34
C ILE A 59 -2.76 -23.22 -1.63
N LYS A 60 -2.88 -21.93 -1.95
CA LYS A 60 -1.77 -21.09 -2.38
C LYS A 60 -0.61 -21.02 -1.39
N ASP A 61 -0.89 -20.77 -0.13
CA ASP A 61 0.12 -20.56 0.92
C ASP A 61 -0.36 -21.05 2.30
N HIS A 62 0.59 -21.13 3.24
CA HIS A 62 0.34 -21.58 4.60
C HIS A 62 -0.50 -20.60 5.43
N SER A 63 -0.45 -19.30 5.16
CA SER A 63 -1.31 -18.31 5.82
C SER A 63 -2.77 -18.53 5.46
N THR A 64 -3.07 -18.80 4.17
CA THR A 64 -4.42 -19.13 3.71
C THR A 64 -4.94 -20.42 4.35
N ALA A 65 -4.07 -21.46 4.48
CA ALA A 65 -4.43 -22.70 5.16
C ALA A 65 -4.82 -22.48 6.63
N LEU A 66 -4.04 -21.66 7.33
CA LEU A 66 -4.28 -21.34 8.75
C LEU A 66 -5.57 -20.52 8.92
N LEU A 67 -5.82 -19.53 8.06
CA LEU A 67 -7.05 -18.75 8.08
C LEU A 67 -8.31 -19.62 7.92
N GLU A 68 -8.27 -20.67 7.09
CA GLU A 68 -9.40 -21.60 6.94
C GLU A 68 -9.69 -22.36 8.24
N LEU A 69 -8.66 -22.68 9.03
CA LEU A 69 -8.85 -23.31 10.34
C LEU A 69 -9.45 -22.34 11.36
N VAL A 70 -8.98 -21.08 11.39
CA VAL A 70 -9.55 -20.04 12.24
C VAL A 70 -11.01 -19.73 11.88
N LYS A 71 -11.36 -19.76 10.58
CA LYS A 71 -12.77 -19.65 10.13
C LYS A 71 -13.63 -20.83 10.63
N ASN A 72 -13.07 -22.01 10.72
CA ASN A 72 -13.80 -23.14 11.31
C ASN A 72 -14.11 -22.92 12.78
N SER A 73 -13.20 -22.32 13.55
CA SER A 73 -13.44 -21.91 14.93
C SER A 73 -14.53 -20.83 15.04
N TYR A 74 -14.56 -19.85 14.10
CA TYR A 74 -15.67 -18.88 14.03
C TYR A 74 -17.02 -19.57 13.78
N ASP A 75 -17.07 -20.53 12.86
CA ASP A 75 -18.25 -21.30 12.53
C ASP A 75 -18.72 -22.22 13.69
N ALA A 76 -17.81 -22.59 14.60
CA ALA A 76 -18.07 -23.35 15.81
C ALA A 76 -18.47 -22.47 17.01
N ASP A 77 -18.81 -21.19 16.79
CA ASP A 77 -19.18 -20.20 17.81
C ASP A 77 -18.10 -19.93 18.86
N ALA A 78 -16.84 -20.17 18.53
CA ALA A 78 -15.74 -19.80 19.41
C ALA A 78 -15.76 -18.29 19.71
N LYS A 79 -15.46 -17.91 20.94
CA LYS A 79 -15.25 -16.51 21.32
C LYS A 79 -13.78 -16.16 21.34
N ASN A 80 -12.92 -17.11 21.71
CA ASN A 80 -11.48 -16.95 21.69
C ASN A 80 -10.83 -18.05 20.88
N VAL A 81 -9.85 -17.68 20.07
CA VAL A 81 -9.00 -18.59 19.29
C VAL A 81 -7.54 -18.25 19.59
N GLU A 82 -6.77 -19.24 20.02
CA GLU A 82 -5.32 -19.15 20.16
C GLU A 82 -4.64 -19.81 18.96
N VAL A 83 -3.72 -19.09 18.33
CA VAL A 83 -2.85 -19.57 17.26
C VAL A 83 -1.42 -19.49 17.75
N GLU A 84 -0.74 -20.60 17.80
CA GLU A 84 0.66 -20.67 18.24
C GLU A 84 1.52 -21.25 17.10
N ILE A 85 2.63 -20.60 16.78
CA ILE A 85 3.55 -21.02 15.71
C ILE A 85 4.96 -21.07 16.28
N TYR A 86 5.49 -22.28 16.42
CA TYR A 86 6.84 -22.53 16.89
C TYR A 86 7.64 -23.23 15.80
N SER A 87 8.53 -22.49 15.14
CA SER A 87 9.37 -23.01 14.04
C SER A 87 10.85 -23.06 14.40
N LYS A 88 11.28 -22.36 15.46
CA LYS A 88 12.68 -22.36 15.91
C LYS A 88 12.94 -23.39 17.01
N THR A 89 11.97 -23.57 17.88
CA THR A 89 12.18 -24.38 19.10
C THR A 89 11.55 -25.75 19.04
N ASN A 90 10.32 -25.89 18.53
CA ASN A 90 9.52 -27.11 18.69
C ASN A 90 8.82 -27.64 17.44
N ASP A 91 8.96 -26.99 16.30
CA ASP A 91 8.42 -27.36 14.97
C ASP A 91 6.94 -27.82 14.99
N PHE A 92 6.05 -27.03 15.61
CA PHE A 92 4.62 -27.26 15.60
C PHE A 92 3.79 -25.98 15.43
N ILE A 93 2.57 -26.14 14.93
CA ILE A 93 1.52 -25.13 14.88
C ILE A 93 0.37 -25.66 15.74
N ARG A 94 -0.14 -24.84 16.66
CA ARG A 94 -1.28 -25.14 17.49
C ARG A 94 -2.38 -24.13 17.23
N ILE A 95 -3.61 -24.62 17.02
CA ILE A 95 -4.81 -23.78 16.91
C ILE A 95 -5.82 -24.36 17.89
N ALA A 96 -6.21 -23.56 18.89
CA ALA A 96 -7.17 -23.95 19.91
C ALA A 96 -8.30 -22.94 19.98
N ASP A 97 -9.53 -23.41 20.10
CA ASP A 97 -10.72 -22.59 20.22
C ASP A 97 -11.62 -23.06 21.39
N ASN A 98 -12.43 -22.13 21.89
CA ASN A 98 -13.43 -22.39 22.91
C ASN A 98 -14.86 -22.46 22.36
N GLY A 99 -15.01 -22.99 21.15
CA GLY A 99 -16.31 -23.24 20.51
C GLY A 99 -17.05 -24.45 21.09
N PHE A 100 -18.08 -24.91 20.38
CA PHE A 100 -18.90 -26.05 20.87
C PHE A 100 -18.18 -27.40 20.88
N GLY A 101 -17.04 -27.51 20.18
CA GLY A 101 -16.35 -28.78 19.99
C GLY A 101 -17.14 -29.75 19.10
N MET A 102 -16.78 -31.04 19.14
CA MET A 102 -17.44 -32.12 18.39
C MET A 102 -17.62 -33.34 19.28
N SER A 103 -18.76 -34.00 19.13
CA SER A 103 -19.00 -35.35 19.66
C SER A 103 -18.24 -36.41 18.83
N GLU A 104 -18.09 -37.60 19.36
CA GLU A 104 -17.47 -38.72 18.63
C GLU A 104 -18.19 -39.00 17.30
N LEU A 105 -19.52 -38.96 17.31
CA LEU A 105 -20.34 -39.17 16.13
C LEU A 105 -20.13 -38.08 15.08
N GLU A 106 -20.02 -36.81 15.51
CA GLU A 106 -19.74 -35.69 14.62
C GLU A 106 -18.31 -35.76 14.05
N LEU A 107 -17.34 -36.16 14.87
CA LEU A 107 -15.97 -36.36 14.41
C LEU A 107 -15.92 -37.41 13.31
N LYS A 108 -16.59 -38.58 13.47
CA LYS A 108 -16.65 -39.62 12.48
C LYS A 108 -17.45 -39.22 11.24
N ASN A 109 -18.66 -38.68 11.41
CA ASN A 109 -19.58 -38.42 10.30
C ASN A 109 -19.35 -37.12 9.55
N ASN A 110 -18.82 -36.14 10.22
CA ASN A 110 -18.59 -34.80 9.64
C ASN A 110 -17.13 -34.57 9.32
N TRP A 111 -16.19 -34.85 10.26
CA TRP A 111 -14.79 -34.54 10.06
C TRP A 111 -14.09 -35.53 9.10
N LEU A 112 -14.33 -36.82 9.23
CA LEU A 112 -13.75 -37.84 8.36
C LEU A 112 -14.45 -37.95 7.00
N ARG A 113 -15.60 -37.33 6.81
CA ARG A 113 -16.34 -37.36 5.55
C ARG A 113 -15.95 -36.21 4.64
N ILE A 114 -15.10 -36.48 3.66
CA ILE A 114 -14.61 -35.49 2.70
C ILE A 114 -15.72 -35.03 1.74
N GLY A 115 -15.77 -33.72 1.44
CA GLY A 115 -16.80 -33.13 0.58
C GLY A 115 -18.16 -32.94 1.25
N PHE A 116 -18.34 -33.43 2.47
CA PHE A 116 -19.54 -33.23 3.27
C PHE A 116 -19.35 -32.08 4.26
N SER A 117 -20.35 -31.23 4.36
CA SER A 117 -20.42 -30.19 5.39
C SER A 117 -21.83 -30.13 5.97
N ALA A 118 -21.97 -30.44 7.26
CA ALA A 118 -23.22 -30.27 8.00
C ALA A 118 -23.70 -28.79 8.00
N LYS A 119 -22.79 -27.84 7.72
CA LYS A 119 -23.08 -26.40 7.60
C LYS A 119 -24.03 -26.09 6.43
N ARG A 120 -24.16 -26.98 5.43
CA ARG A 120 -25.18 -26.85 4.37
C ARG A 120 -26.61 -27.04 4.88
N LEU A 121 -26.78 -27.88 5.93
CA LEU A 121 -28.08 -28.18 6.51
C LEU A 121 -28.50 -27.15 7.57
N SER A 122 -27.52 -26.61 8.32
CA SER A 122 -27.72 -25.56 9.32
C SER A 122 -26.87 -24.35 8.98
N LYS A 123 -27.45 -23.37 8.29
CA LYS A 123 -26.76 -22.20 7.75
C LYS A 123 -26.26 -21.24 8.82
N THR A 124 -26.92 -21.19 9.97
CA THR A 124 -26.57 -20.32 11.10
C THR A 124 -26.12 -21.15 12.30
N SER A 125 -25.25 -20.59 13.09
CA SER A 125 -24.84 -21.16 14.37
C SER A 125 -25.83 -20.79 15.49
N GLU A 126 -25.63 -21.29 16.70
CA GLU A 126 -26.51 -20.99 17.85
C GLU A 126 -26.39 -19.51 18.27
N LEU A 127 -25.20 -18.88 18.12
CA LEU A 127 -25.01 -17.44 18.34
C LEU A 127 -25.50 -16.59 17.16
N GLY A 128 -26.18 -17.17 16.16
CA GLY A 128 -26.67 -16.46 14.99
C GLY A 128 -25.61 -16.10 13.95
N ARG A 129 -24.39 -16.62 14.04
CA ARG A 129 -23.35 -16.41 13.04
C ARG A 129 -23.66 -17.24 11.79
N ARG A 130 -23.56 -16.62 10.63
CA ARG A 130 -23.64 -17.35 9.36
C ARG A 130 -22.39 -18.20 9.16
N LYS A 131 -22.56 -19.50 9.00
CA LYS A 131 -21.45 -20.44 8.78
C LYS A 131 -20.86 -20.28 7.38
N THR A 132 -19.51 -20.24 7.28
CA THR A 132 -18.79 -19.90 6.06
C THR A 132 -18.28 -21.11 5.27
N GLY A 133 -17.98 -22.21 5.92
CA GLY A 133 -17.34 -23.41 5.34
C GLY A 133 -18.32 -24.44 4.78
N GLU A 134 -18.80 -24.29 3.54
CA GLU A 134 -19.77 -25.24 2.94
C GLU A 134 -19.16 -26.37 2.10
N LYS A 135 -17.92 -26.22 1.61
CA LYS A 135 -17.30 -27.20 0.70
C LYS A 135 -16.88 -28.52 1.39
N GLY A 136 -16.70 -28.50 2.72
CA GLY A 136 -16.32 -29.69 3.49
C GLY A 136 -14.88 -30.17 3.26
N ILE A 137 -14.01 -29.31 2.76
CA ILE A 137 -12.60 -29.62 2.45
C ILE A 137 -11.59 -28.74 3.20
N GLY A 138 -12.04 -27.76 4.03
CA GLY A 138 -11.16 -26.88 4.82
C GLY A 138 -10.21 -27.64 5.76
N ARG A 139 -10.63 -28.81 6.27
CA ARG A 139 -9.80 -29.66 7.14
C ARG A 139 -8.57 -30.26 6.44
N ILE A 140 -8.61 -30.42 5.12
CA ILE A 140 -7.49 -30.94 4.32
C ILE A 140 -6.37 -29.88 4.22
N SER A 141 -6.67 -28.60 4.53
CA SER A 141 -5.68 -27.51 4.53
C SER A 141 -4.55 -27.74 5.54
N THR A 142 -4.79 -28.59 6.55
CA THR A 142 -3.75 -28.95 7.55
C THR A 142 -2.54 -29.64 6.91
N ASP A 143 -2.70 -30.36 5.79
CA ASP A 143 -1.59 -30.94 5.03
C ASP A 143 -0.63 -29.88 4.45
N ARG A 144 -1.14 -28.70 4.11
CA ARG A 144 -0.29 -27.58 3.66
C ARG A 144 0.63 -27.07 4.77
N LEU A 145 0.22 -27.19 6.03
CA LEU A 145 0.93 -26.69 7.18
C LEU A 145 1.99 -27.66 7.72
N GLY A 146 1.66 -28.97 7.79
CA GLY A 146 2.58 -29.98 8.30
C GLY A 146 2.15 -31.40 7.96
N SER A 147 3.04 -32.37 8.14
CA SER A 147 2.77 -33.75 7.76
C SER A 147 1.99 -34.55 8.81
N THR A 148 2.04 -34.16 10.09
CA THR A 148 1.36 -34.88 11.18
C THR A 148 0.29 -33.98 11.80
N LEU A 149 -0.90 -34.52 11.94
CA LEU A 149 -2.05 -33.85 12.56
C LEU A 149 -2.51 -34.63 13.77
N GLU A 150 -2.67 -33.91 14.89
CA GLU A 150 -3.40 -34.35 16.07
C GLU A 150 -4.55 -33.36 16.33
N LEU A 151 -5.77 -33.88 16.39
CA LEU A 151 -6.96 -33.11 16.74
C LEU A 151 -7.50 -33.66 18.06
N ARG A 152 -7.84 -32.76 18.99
CA ARG A 152 -8.53 -33.04 20.25
C ARG A 152 -9.78 -32.19 20.29
N THR A 153 -10.90 -32.77 20.72
CA THR A 153 -12.16 -32.01 20.77
C THR A 153 -13.06 -32.52 21.88
N LYS A 154 -13.82 -31.61 22.45
CA LYS A 154 -14.78 -31.90 23.52
C LYS A 154 -16.05 -31.08 23.30
N SER A 155 -17.20 -31.73 23.21
CA SER A 155 -18.50 -31.08 23.26
C SER A 155 -19.08 -31.14 24.69
N LYS A 156 -20.17 -30.41 24.95
CA LYS A 156 -20.68 -30.14 26.33
C LYS A 156 -21.02 -31.39 27.11
N ASN A 157 -21.54 -32.44 26.49
CA ASN A 157 -22.02 -33.64 27.16
C ASN A 157 -21.25 -34.91 26.81
N ASP A 158 -20.16 -34.80 26.04
CA ASP A 158 -19.41 -35.91 25.53
C ASP A 158 -18.05 -36.04 26.19
N LYS A 159 -17.41 -37.19 25.98
CA LYS A 159 -16.04 -37.44 26.38
C LYS A 159 -15.07 -36.64 25.52
N LEU A 160 -13.89 -36.37 26.08
CA LEU A 160 -12.77 -35.85 25.31
C LEU A 160 -12.28 -36.93 24.32
N ILE A 161 -12.24 -36.59 23.02
CA ILE A 161 -11.81 -37.51 21.98
C ILE A 161 -10.72 -36.88 21.14
N GLY A 162 -9.79 -37.69 20.64
CA GLY A 162 -8.74 -37.29 19.74
C GLY A 162 -8.66 -38.12 18.47
N LEU A 163 -8.03 -37.53 17.48
CA LEU A 163 -7.76 -38.14 16.17
C LEU A 163 -6.31 -37.82 15.78
N LYS A 164 -5.58 -38.84 15.31
CA LYS A 164 -4.22 -38.70 14.74
C LYS A 164 -4.18 -39.22 13.32
N LEU A 165 -3.49 -38.48 12.44
CA LEU A 165 -3.19 -38.93 11.08
C LEU A 165 -1.84 -38.37 10.61
N ASN A 166 -1.27 -39.08 9.63
CA ASN A 166 -0.06 -38.66 8.93
C ASN A 166 -0.40 -38.44 7.45
N TRP A 167 -0.27 -37.21 6.96
CA TRP A 167 -0.55 -36.85 5.57
C TRP A 167 0.38 -37.53 4.56
N ASN A 168 1.57 -37.99 5.00
CA ASN A 168 2.47 -38.73 4.12
C ASN A 168 1.92 -40.13 3.72
N ASP A 169 0.98 -40.67 4.52
CA ASP A 169 0.33 -41.94 4.20
C ASP A 169 -0.59 -41.85 2.95
N PHE A 170 -1.01 -40.62 2.62
CA PHE A 170 -1.81 -40.31 1.44
C PHE A 170 -0.96 -40.06 0.18
N ASP A 171 0.36 -39.87 0.32
CA ASP A 171 1.28 -39.57 -0.78
C ASP A 171 1.95 -40.83 -1.33
N VAL A 172 1.18 -41.88 -1.47
CA VAL A 172 1.62 -43.16 -1.99
C VAL A 172 0.83 -43.48 -3.26
N GLU A 173 1.52 -43.76 -4.36
CA GLU A 173 0.87 -44.09 -5.64
C GLU A 173 0.10 -45.38 -5.59
N GLY A 174 -1.11 -45.38 -6.21
CA GLY A 174 -1.96 -46.56 -6.35
C GLY A 174 -2.60 -47.03 -5.06
N LYS A 175 -2.60 -46.20 -4.00
CA LYS A 175 -3.26 -46.51 -2.75
C LYS A 175 -4.67 -45.92 -2.75
N ASP A 176 -5.67 -46.77 -2.57
CA ASP A 176 -7.06 -46.33 -2.45
C ASP A 176 -7.26 -45.52 -1.14
N LEU A 177 -8.08 -44.48 -1.18
CA LEU A 177 -8.41 -43.69 0.00
C LEU A 177 -8.98 -44.52 1.15
N SER A 178 -9.71 -45.59 0.83
CA SER A 178 -10.28 -46.55 1.79
C SER A 178 -9.22 -47.35 2.56
N ASP A 179 -7.98 -47.40 2.07
CA ASP A 179 -6.88 -48.11 2.75
C ASP A 179 -6.15 -47.27 3.78
N ILE A 180 -6.45 -45.98 3.84
CA ILE A 180 -5.83 -45.06 4.80
C ILE A 180 -6.55 -45.15 6.14
N LYS A 181 -5.78 -45.43 7.19
CA LYS A 181 -6.29 -45.53 8.56
C LYS A 181 -6.02 -44.25 9.31
N VAL A 182 -7.01 -43.82 10.08
CA VAL A 182 -6.95 -42.69 11.00
C VAL A 182 -7.12 -43.22 12.42
N GLN A 183 -6.18 -42.88 13.30
CA GLN A 183 -6.21 -43.34 14.68
C GLN A 183 -7.14 -42.46 15.51
N LEU A 184 -8.16 -43.07 16.15
CA LEU A 184 -8.93 -42.44 17.22
C LEU A 184 -8.32 -42.82 18.58
N PHE A 185 -8.30 -41.88 19.52
CA PHE A 185 -7.76 -42.10 20.86
C PHE A 185 -8.47 -41.22 21.88
N GLU A 186 -8.37 -41.56 23.17
CA GLU A 186 -8.85 -40.74 24.27
C GLU A 186 -7.65 -39.94 24.83
N PRO A 187 -7.59 -38.59 24.61
CA PRO A 187 -6.53 -37.74 25.15
C PRO A 187 -6.66 -37.61 26.69
N GLU A 188 -5.54 -37.47 27.40
CA GLU A 188 -5.55 -37.20 28.84
C GLU A 188 -6.08 -35.78 29.15
N SER A 189 -5.81 -34.80 28.30
CA SER A 189 -6.20 -33.40 28.48
C SER A 189 -6.32 -32.67 27.17
N ILE A 190 -7.01 -31.52 27.21
CA ILE A 190 -7.09 -30.50 26.13
C ILE A 190 -6.81 -29.13 26.74
N THR A 191 -6.08 -28.30 26.01
CA THR A 191 -5.79 -26.93 26.45
C THR A 191 -6.59 -25.96 25.58
N LEU A 192 -7.56 -25.30 26.17
CA LEU A 192 -8.49 -24.39 25.51
C LEU A 192 -8.29 -22.95 25.98
N PRO A 193 -8.56 -21.95 25.09
CA PRO A 193 -8.50 -20.54 25.46
C PRO A 193 -9.48 -20.19 26.59
N GLU A 194 -9.02 -19.37 27.52
CA GLU A 194 -9.86 -18.88 28.62
C GLU A 194 -10.78 -17.74 28.14
N LEU A 195 -11.97 -17.67 28.71
CA LEU A 195 -12.89 -16.56 28.56
C LEU A 195 -12.97 -15.76 29.84
N LYS A 196 -12.41 -14.55 29.90
CA LYS A 196 -12.38 -13.68 31.09
C LYS A 196 -11.81 -14.37 32.33
N GLY A 197 -10.74 -15.20 32.17
CA GLY A 197 -10.11 -15.93 33.24
C GLY A 197 -10.83 -17.22 33.64
N VAL A 198 -11.87 -17.65 32.93
CA VAL A 198 -12.59 -18.90 33.14
C VAL A 198 -12.19 -19.91 32.06
N LYS A 199 -11.77 -21.11 32.48
CA LYS A 199 -11.45 -22.21 31.58
C LYS A 199 -12.70 -22.67 30.82
N SER A 200 -12.58 -22.87 29.53
CA SER A 200 -13.66 -23.41 28.71
C SER A 200 -13.78 -24.94 28.93
N GLU A 201 -15.02 -25.42 28.99
CA GLU A 201 -15.32 -26.88 29.10
C GLU A 201 -15.44 -27.53 27.71
N THR A 202 -15.66 -26.75 26.67
CA THR A 202 -15.86 -27.21 25.29
C THR A 202 -14.92 -26.48 24.31
N GLY A 203 -14.56 -27.15 23.22
CA GLY A 203 -13.74 -26.57 22.19
C GLY A 203 -12.97 -27.61 21.36
N THR A 204 -12.11 -27.11 20.50
CA THR A 204 -11.26 -27.94 19.64
C THR A 204 -9.82 -27.43 19.69
N GLU A 205 -8.87 -28.36 19.75
CA GLU A 205 -7.44 -28.14 19.68
C GLU A 205 -6.87 -28.94 18.51
N ILE A 206 -6.16 -28.26 17.61
CA ILE A 206 -5.48 -28.84 16.46
C ILE A 206 -3.99 -28.61 16.62
N ILE A 207 -3.21 -29.66 16.62
CA ILE A 207 -1.73 -29.62 16.68
C ILE A 207 -1.20 -30.23 15.38
N ILE A 208 -0.40 -29.43 14.67
CA ILE A 208 0.21 -29.81 13.40
C ILE A 208 1.72 -29.79 13.60
N SER A 209 2.36 -30.93 13.43
CA SER A 209 3.80 -31.10 13.61
C SER A 209 4.50 -31.43 12.29
N ASN A 210 5.84 -31.36 12.30
CA ASN A 210 6.68 -31.52 11.11
C ASN A 210 6.24 -30.55 9.99
N GLN A 211 6.41 -29.26 10.27
CA GLN A 211 5.99 -28.18 9.36
C GLN A 211 6.63 -28.37 7.98
N ARG A 212 5.83 -28.28 6.93
CA ARG A 212 6.31 -28.41 5.56
C ARG A 212 7.09 -27.20 5.07
N GLN A 213 6.88 -26.06 5.71
CA GLN A 213 7.54 -24.81 5.35
C GLN A 213 7.89 -24.01 6.61
N LYS A 214 9.11 -23.47 6.68
CA LYS A 214 9.53 -22.59 7.78
C LYS A 214 8.89 -21.22 7.65
N TRP A 215 8.44 -20.67 8.77
CA TRP A 215 7.90 -19.32 8.85
C TRP A 215 9.02 -18.29 8.94
N THR A 216 8.91 -17.21 8.16
CA THR A 216 9.79 -16.05 8.19
C THR A 216 9.13 -14.88 8.93
N ASN A 217 9.91 -13.86 9.31
CA ASN A 217 9.37 -12.63 9.89
C ASN A 217 8.24 -12.05 9.04
N LYS A 218 8.46 -11.94 7.72
CA LYS A 218 7.47 -11.44 6.77
C LYS A 218 6.20 -12.30 6.71
N ASN A 219 6.33 -13.61 6.84
CA ASN A 219 5.15 -14.49 6.88
C ASN A 219 4.31 -14.24 8.13
N ILE A 220 4.94 -14.02 9.29
CA ILE A 220 4.24 -13.72 10.55
C ILE A 220 3.56 -12.35 10.48
N GLU A 221 4.23 -11.32 9.96
CA GLU A 221 3.64 -9.99 9.76
C GLU A 221 2.42 -10.05 8.82
N ASN A 222 2.54 -10.74 7.69
CA ASN A 222 1.43 -10.93 6.76
C ASN A 222 0.28 -11.71 7.41
N LEU A 223 0.58 -12.82 8.11
CA LEU A 223 -0.43 -13.59 8.81
C LEU A 223 -1.15 -12.76 9.86
N PHE A 224 -0.41 -11.95 10.63
CA PHE A 224 -0.98 -11.06 11.62
C PHE A 224 -1.96 -10.06 10.96
N THR A 225 -1.56 -9.44 9.86
CA THR A 225 -2.41 -8.52 9.09
C THR A 225 -3.67 -9.23 8.58
N GLU A 226 -3.54 -10.46 8.11
CA GLU A 226 -4.66 -11.26 7.60
C GLU A 226 -5.62 -11.72 8.70
N LEU A 227 -5.10 -12.16 9.84
CA LEU A 227 -5.92 -12.52 11.03
C LEU A 227 -6.64 -11.28 11.58
N SER A 228 -5.95 -10.15 11.64
CA SER A 228 -6.53 -8.89 12.09
C SER A 228 -7.63 -8.38 11.16
N ALA A 229 -7.54 -8.68 9.86
CA ALA A 229 -8.55 -8.30 8.88
C ALA A 229 -9.70 -9.32 8.75
N LEU A 230 -9.67 -10.43 9.50
CA LEU A 230 -10.68 -11.48 9.38
C LEU A 230 -12.09 -10.96 9.68
N THR A 231 -12.20 -10.06 10.65
CA THR A 231 -13.43 -9.34 11.00
C THR A 231 -13.34 -7.88 10.55
N PRO A 232 -14.49 -7.25 10.18
CA PRO A 232 -14.48 -5.88 9.66
C PRO A 232 -14.08 -4.86 10.73
N PRO A 233 -13.26 -3.84 10.40
CA PRO A 233 -12.81 -2.84 11.36
C PRO A 233 -13.89 -1.82 11.75
N PHE A 234 -15.04 -1.80 11.04
CA PHE A 234 -16.16 -0.87 11.27
C PHE A 234 -17.21 -1.39 12.24
N GLU A 235 -17.16 -2.67 12.58
CA GLU A 235 -18.08 -3.32 13.52
C GLU A 235 -17.26 -3.90 14.66
N GLU A 236 -17.60 -3.55 15.90
CA GLU A 236 -17.08 -4.25 17.05
C GLU A 236 -17.71 -5.65 17.08
N VAL A 237 -17.04 -6.62 16.50
CA VAL A 237 -17.34 -8.03 16.75
C VAL A 237 -16.78 -8.37 18.13
N ILE A 238 -17.54 -7.95 19.15
CA ILE A 238 -17.15 -8.02 20.59
C ILE A 238 -16.95 -9.48 21.03
N ASP A 239 -17.42 -10.45 20.26
CA ASP A 239 -17.53 -11.85 20.66
C ASP A 239 -16.54 -12.81 19.97
N PHE A 240 -15.57 -12.32 19.16
CA PHE A 240 -14.56 -13.16 18.51
C PHE A 240 -13.17 -12.54 18.59
N LYS A 241 -12.28 -13.17 19.35
CA LYS A 241 -10.90 -12.71 19.57
C LYS A 241 -9.90 -13.75 19.10
N ILE A 242 -8.85 -13.32 18.44
CA ILE A 242 -7.75 -14.17 17.96
C ILE A 242 -6.46 -13.69 18.62
N ASP A 243 -5.79 -14.60 19.33
CA ASP A 243 -4.48 -14.36 19.94
C ASP A 243 -3.42 -15.14 19.18
N LEU A 244 -2.43 -14.44 18.62
CA LEU A 244 -1.30 -15.02 17.89
C LEU A 244 -0.05 -15.02 18.78
N LYS A 245 0.52 -16.19 19.03
CA LYS A 245 1.80 -16.39 19.71
C LYS A 245 2.81 -17.04 18.76
N ASN A 246 4.05 -16.61 18.80
CA ASN A 246 5.09 -17.20 17.94
C ASN A 246 6.49 -17.00 18.53
N ASP A 247 7.45 -17.87 18.11
CA ASP A 247 8.86 -17.78 18.51
C ASP A 247 9.73 -17.02 17.50
N ILE A 248 9.14 -16.47 16.45
CA ILE A 248 9.84 -15.79 15.34
C ILE A 248 9.88 -14.29 15.58
N LEU A 249 8.73 -13.68 15.89
CA LEU A 249 8.52 -12.27 16.24
C LEU A 249 7.70 -12.15 17.51
N PRO A 250 8.29 -12.34 18.72
CA PRO A 250 7.56 -12.39 19.98
C PRO A 250 6.77 -11.13 20.33
N ASN A 251 7.18 -9.97 19.77
CA ASN A 251 6.58 -8.66 20.08
C ASN A 251 5.42 -8.28 19.14
N VAL A 252 5.05 -9.13 18.19
CA VAL A 252 3.91 -8.88 17.30
C VAL A 252 2.63 -9.37 18.00
N SER A 253 2.09 -8.51 18.86
CA SER A 253 0.79 -8.67 19.49
C SER A 253 0.05 -7.33 19.36
N ARG A 254 -0.63 -7.11 18.23
CA ARG A 254 -1.41 -5.88 18.02
C ARG A 254 -2.84 -6.22 17.67
N VAL A 255 -3.74 -5.92 18.59
CA VAL A 255 -5.16 -5.77 18.29
C VAL A 255 -5.30 -4.58 17.35
N ILE A 256 -6.13 -4.67 16.28
CA ILE A 256 -6.49 -3.48 15.48
C ILE A 256 -7.15 -2.49 16.44
N ASP A 257 -6.48 -1.38 16.68
CA ASP A 257 -7.06 -0.28 17.44
C ASP A 257 -8.00 0.50 16.49
N THR A 258 -9.31 0.36 16.68
CA THR A 258 -10.34 1.10 15.94
C THR A 258 -10.26 2.61 16.19
N ASN A 259 -9.49 3.07 17.18
CA ASN A 259 -9.27 4.49 17.42
C ASN A 259 -8.64 5.21 16.22
N PHE A 260 -7.85 4.51 15.41
CA PHE A 260 -7.30 5.11 14.18
C PHE A 260 -8.38 5.55 13.19
N LEU A 261 -9.55 4.91 13.15
CA LEU A 261 -10.67 5.33 12.29
C LEU A 261 -11.20 6.72 12.67
N LYS A 262 -11.04 7.13 13.94
CA LYS A 262 -11.42 8.48 14.39
C LYS A 262 -10.59 9.60 13.73
N ALA A 263 -9.43 9.27 13.15
CA ALA A 263 -8.62 10.20 12.37
C ALA A 263 -9.10 10.38 10.92
N ALA A 264 -10.11 9.63 10.49
CA ALA A 264 -10.71 9.80 9.18
C ALA A 264 -11.31 11.20 9.07
N GLU A 265 -11.15 11.84 7.91
CA GLU A 265 -11.74 13.15 7.64
C GLU A 265 -13.19 13.06 7.16
N ILE A 266 -13.47 12.02 6.40
CA ILE A 266 -14.80 11.74 5.84
C ILE A 266 -15.07 10.27 6.01
N ASP A 267 -16.21 9.94 6.60
CA ASP A 267 -16.79 8.60 6.60
C ASP A 267 -17.98 8.59 5.65
N LEU A 268 -18.01 7.61 4.75
CA LEU A 268 -19.07 7.40 3.79
C LEU A 268 -19.65 6.00 3.97
N GLU A 269 -20.96 5.92 4.13
CA GLU A 269 -21.71 4.67 4.04
C GLU A 269 -22.60 4.72 2.79
N ALA A 270 -22.50 3.69 1.94
CA ALA A 270 -23.32 3.51 0.76
C ALA A 270 -24.15 2.25 0.92
N PHE A 271 -25.47 2.38 0.79
CA PHE A 271 -26.41 1.28 0.91
C PHE A 271 -27.23 1.11 -0.37
N TYR A 272 -27.26 -0.12 -0.87
CA TYR A 272 -28.11 -0.55 -1.98
C TYR A 272 -28.96 -1.74 -1.53
N ASP A 273 -30.28 -1.66 -1.71
CA ASP A 273 -31.24 -2.66 -1.23
C ASP A 273 -31.38 -3.91 -2.12
N GLY A 274 -30.76 -3.90 -3.31
CA GLY A 274 -30.84 -4.99 -4.28
C GLY A 274 -32.11 -5.02 -5.15
N LYS A 275 -33.03 -4.07 -5.00
CA LYS A 275 -34.34 -4.08 -5.67
C LYS A 275 -34.52 -2.95 -6.67
N GLY A 276 -34.12 -1.75 -6.30
CA GLY A 276 -34.28 -0.54 -7.11
C GLY A 276 -33.03 -0.16 -7.89
N SER A 277 -33.01 1.08 -8.34
CA SER A 277 -31.89 1.72 -9.02
C SER A 277 -31.16 2.73 -8.15
N ASP A 278 -31.59 2.93 -6.90
CA ASP A 278 -31.12 4.00 -6.05
C ASP A 278 -30.15 3.49 -4.98
N ILE A 279 -29.09 4.27 -4.79
CA ILE A 279 -28.09 4.05 -3.72
C ILE A 279 -28.24 5.20 -2.74
N ILE A 280 -28.33 4.88 -1.46
CA ILE A 280 -28.39 5.83 -0.37
C ILE A 280 -26.98 6.02 0.17
N TYR A 281 -26.51 7.27 0.17
CA TYR A 281 -25.22 7.66 0.73
C TYR A 281 -25.42 8.44 2.02
N THR A 282 -24.79 8.01 3.09
CA THR A 282 -24.64 8.76 4.34
C THR A 282 -23.20 9.19 4.47
N ILE A 283 -22.94 10.49 4.50
CA ILE A 283 -21.61 11.08 4.52
C ILE A 283 -21.43 11.90 5.78
N ASN A 284 -20.50 11.50 6.64
CA ASN A 284 -20.12 12.20 7.85
C ASN A 284 -18.78 12.91 7.64
N ASN A 285 -18.74 14.22 7.86
CA ASN A 285 -17.56 15.05 7.65
C ASN A 285 -17.07 15.64 8.98
N LYS A 286 -15.81 15.38 9.32
CA LYS A 286 -15.18 15.87 10.54
C LYS A 286 -15.09 17.40 10.63
N TYR A 287 -14.85 18.08 9.51
CA TYR A 287 -14.71 19.54 9.48
C TYR A 287 -16.04 20.26 9.67
N THR A 288 -17.08 19.81 9.01
CA THR A 288 -18.42 20.44 9.07
C THR A 288 -19.25 19.92 10.23
N LYS A 289 -18.88 18.78 10.82
CA LYS A 289 -19.66 18.04 11.83
C LYS A 289 -21.12 17.82 11.39
N LYS A 290 -21.32 17.73 10.08
CA LYS A 290 -22.65 17.55 9.47
C LYS A 290 -22.71 16.16 8.85
N GLU A 291 -23.85 15.51 9.05
CA GLU A 291 -24.26 14.35 8.31
C GLU A 291 -25.03 14.80 7.07
N THR A 292 -24.69 14.24 5.92
CA THR A 292 -25.36 14.51 4.65
C THR A 292 -25.88 13.18 4.12
N ILE A 293 -27.17 13.12 3.80
CA ILE A 293 -27.80 11.96 3.18
C ILE A 293 -28.17 12.33 1.75
N GLU A 294 -27.64 11.60 0.78
CA GLU A 294 -27.94 11.79 -0.65
C GLU A 294 -28.41 10.46 -1.25
N THR A 295 -29.49 10.49 -2.01
CA THR A 295 -29.97 9.34 -2.79
C THR A 295 -29.61 9.56 -4.25
N VAL A 296 -28.91 8.63 -4.85
CA VAL A 296 -28.40 8.75 -6.22
C VAL A 296 -28.74 7.49 -7.01
N ASN A 297 -29.31 7.67 -8.19
CA ASN A 297 -29.52 6.57 -9.11
C ASN A 297 -28.16 6.04 -9.60
N TRP A 298 -27.93 4.73 -9.50
CA TRP A 298 -26.65 4.12 -9.82
C TRP A 298 -26.21 4.35 -11.28
N LYS A 299 -27.15 4.48 -12.22
CA LYS A 299 -26.88 4.82 -13.62
C LYS A 299 -26.19 6.19 -13.76
N ASN A 300 -26.54 7.15 -12.90
CA ASN A 300 -25.91 8.48 -12.89
C ASN A 300 -24.49 8.46 -12.34
N LEU A 301 -24.16 7.49 -11.50
CA LEU A 301 -22.79 7.29 -10.99
C LEU A 301 -21.89 6.74 -12.09
N ILE A 302 -22.39 5.85 -12.91
CA ILE A 302 -21.65 5.24 -14.03
C ILE A 302 -21.43 6.24 -15.16
N THR A 303 -22.44 7.02 -15.54
CA THR A 303 -22.35 8.04 -16.61
C THR A 303 -21.44 9.21 -16.25
N LYS A 304 -21.28 9.50 -14.96
CA LYS A 304 -20.38 10.55 -14.44
C LYS A 304 -18.97 10.06 -14.13
N SER A 305 -18.74 8.75 -14.17
CA SER A 305 -17.43 8.15 -13.92
C SER A 305 -16.78 7.73 -15.22
N ASP A 306 -15.46 7.79 -15.29
CA ASP A 306 -14.62 7.34 -16.42
C ASP A 306 -14.65 5.80 -16.59
N LEU A 307 -15.71 5.14 -16.13
CA LEU A 307 -15.92 3.70 -16.27
C LEU A 307 -16.53 3.44 -17.64
N ASN A 308 -15.77 2.82 -18.54
CA ASN A 308 -16.27 2.27 -19.81
C ASN A 308 -17.24 1.14 -19.52
N VAL A 309 -18.53 1.45 -19.46
CA VAL A 309 -19.60 0.46 -19.28
C VAL A 309 -20.25 0.19 -20.63
N SER A 310 -20.46 -1.07 -20.95
CA SER A 310 -21.19 -1.49 -22.14
C SER A 310 -22.64 -0.96 -22.11
N ASP A 311 -23.23 -0.62 -23.28
CA ASP A 311 -24.53 0.02 -23.44
C ASP A 311 -25.75 -0.75 -22.85
N ASN A 312 -25.58 -1.95 -22.33
CA ASN A 312 -26.62 -2.76 -21.68
C ASN A 312 -26.70 -2.50 -20.17
N ILE A 313 -27.06 -1.29 -19.77
CA ILE A 313 -27.24 -0.92 -18.37
C ILE A 313 -28.60 -1.42 -17.88
N LEU A 314 -28.61 -2.41 -16.99
CA LEU A 314 -29.83 -2.93 -16.36
C LEU A 314 -30.40 -1.94 -15.33
N ASP A 315 -31.73 -2.07 -15.04
CA ASP A 315 -32.39 -1.23 -14.05
C ASP A 315 -31.94 -1.52 -12.61
N LYS A 316 -31.32 -2.68 -12.37
CA LYS A 316 -30.81 -3.08 -11.05
C LYS A 316 -29.44 -3.74 -11.17
N LEU A 317 -28.63 -3.62 -10.13
CA LEU A 317 -27.36 -4.33 -10.02
C LEU A 317 -27.60 -5.83 -9.79
N ARG A 318 -26.92 -6.69 -10.55
CA ARG A 318 -27.06 -8.14 -10.47
C ARG A 318 -26.41 -8.76 -9.24
N CYS A 319 -25.53 -8.03 -8.58
CA CYS A 319 -24.82 -8.49 -7.37
C CYS A 319 -25.71 -8.59 -6.13
N GLY A 320 -26.95 -8.03 -6.14
CA GLY A 320 -27.86 -8.03 -4.99
C GLY A 320 -27.56 -6.90 -3.99
N PRO A 321 -28.13 -6.94 -2.77
CA PRO A 321 -27.96 -5.87 -1.79
C PRO A 321 -26.52 -5.76 -1.29
N ILE A 322 -26.03 -4.52 -1.13
CA ILE A 322 -24.65 -4.23 -0.73
C ILE A 322 -24.64 -3.07 0.25
N THR A 323 -23.81 -3.15 1.27
CA THR A 323 -23.40 -2.03 2.12
C THR A 323 -21.91 -1.81 1.99
N LEU A 324 -21.48 -0.56 1.74
CA LEU A 324 -20.07 -0.17 1.71
C LEU A 324 -19.83 0.88 2.78
N LYS A 325 -18.83 0.67 3.62
CA LYS A 325 -18.33 1.66 4.57
C LYS A 325 -16.93 2.06 4.17
N LEU A 326 -16.67 3.36 4.04
CA LEU A 326 -15.39 3.94 3.66
C LEU A 326 -14.99 5.02 4.62
N SER A 327 -13.77 4.98 5.12
CA SER A 327 -13.12 6.08 5.83
C SER A 327 -11.97 6.62 5.00
N PHE A 328 -11.97 7.93 4.77
CA PHE A 328 -10.94 8.64 4.02
C PHE A 328 -10.00 9.39 4.94
N PHE A 329 -8.69 9.29 4.69
CA PHE A 329 -7.63 9.87 5.49
C PHE A 329 -6.74 10.80 4.66
N LEU A 330 -6.42 11.97 5.21
CA LEU A 330 -5.24 12.74 4.80
C LEU A 330 -4.04 12.27 5.64
N ARG A 331 -2.94 11.93 4.99
CA ARG A 331 -1.71 11.47 5.67
C ARG A 331 -0.87 12.65 6.13
N GLU A 332 -1.50 13.63 6.81
CA GLU A 332 -0.93 14.92 7.24
C GLU A 332 -0.93 15.05 8.76
N ALA A 333 -0.03 15.85 9.32
CA ALA A 333 0.08 16.06 10.76
C ALA A 333 -1.21 16.60 11.40
N ALA A 334 -1.93 17.46 10.67
CA ALA A 334 -3.20 18.03 11.11
C ALA A 334 -4.30 16.99 11.37
N SER A 335 -4.24 15.82 10.72
CA SER A 335 -5.24 14.75 10.90
C SER A 335 -5.17 14.09 12.28
N VAL A 336 -4.04 14.18 12.98
CA VAL A 336 -3.78 13.54 14.27
C VAL A 336 -3.56 14.52 15.43
N GLU A 337 -3.76 15.81 15.21
CA GLU A 337 -3.41 16.88 16.17
C GLU A 337 -4.04 16.73 17.57
N ASN A 338 -5.24 16.10 17.65
CA ASN A 338 -5.96 15.86 18.89
C ASN A 338 -6.16 14.36 19.20
N MET A 339 -5.26 13.51 18.68
CA MET A 339 -5.37 12.06 18.87
C MET A 339 -4.36 11.55 19.89
N SER A 340 -4.62 10.37 20.45
CA SER A 340 -3.70 9.67 21.37
C SER A 340 -2.51 9.01 20.67
N PHE A 341 -2.39 9.12 19.33
CA PHE A 341 -1.37 8.54 18.48
C PHE A 341 -0.80 9.58 17.51
N ASN A 342 0.39 9.36 17.01
CA ASN A 342 1.09 10.28 16.12
C ASN A 342 0.91 9.93 14.63
N LEU A 343 1.45 10.78 13.74
CA LEU A 343 1.35 10.59 12.29
C LEU A 343 2.08 9.33 11.80
N SER A 344 3.15 8.90 12.47
CA SER A 344 3.87 7.68 12.13
C SER A 344 2.99 6.44 12.39
N ASP A 345 2.30 6.44 13.53
CA ASP A 345 1.39 5.36 13.90
C ASP A 345 0.21 5.28 12.93
N LEU A 346 -0.37 6.43 12.53
CA LEU A 346 -1.42 6.48 11.52
C LEU A 346 -0.94 5.95 10.16
N ARG A 347 0.28 6.30 9.75
CA ARG A 347 0.86 5.82 8.48
C ARG A 347 1.08 4.31 8.51
N GLU A 348 1.62 3.78 9.60
CA GLU A 348 1.80 2.33 9.80
C GLU A 348 0.45 1.60 9.79
N PHE A 349 -0.57 2.15 10.46
CA PHE A 349 -1.93 1.62 10.41
C PHE A 349 -2.47 1.57 8.98
N LEU A 350 -2.36 2.67 8.23
CA LEU A 350 -2.85 2.74 6.85
C LEU A 350 -2.05 1.84 5.90
N ASP A 351 -0.73 1.71 6.09
CA ASP A 351 0.09 0.82 5.26
C ASP A 351 -0.30 -0.66 5.45
N ASN A 352 -0.83 -1.04 6.62
CA ASN A 352 -1.29 -2.39 6.92
C ASN A 352 -2.79 -2.63 6.63
N ASN A 353 -3.64 -1.60 6.70
CA ASN A 353 -5.10 -1.76 6.68
C ASN A 353 -5.79 -1.06 5.51
N ALA A 354 -5.10 -0.19 4.78
CA ALA A 354 -5.69 0.55 3.67
C ALA A 354 -6.14 -0.36 2.52
N GLY A 355 -7.01 0.20 1.68
CA GLY A 355 -7.70 -0.51 0.62
C GLY A 355 -9.13 -0.88 1.00
N ILE A 356 -9.86 -1.47 0.05
CA ILE A 356 -11.25 -1.87 0.25
C ILE A 356 -11.32 -3.38 0.29
N LYS A 357 -11.72 -3.92 1.45
CA LYS A 357 -11.91 -5.35 1.66
C LYS A 357 -13.36 -5.73 1.40
N ILE A 358 -13.59 -6.98 1.00
CA ILE A 358 -14.93 -7.52 0.85
C ILE A 358 -15.20 -8.50 2.00
N TYR A 359 -16.32 -8.32 2.68
CA TYR A 359 -16.77 -9.19 3.77
C TYR A 359 -18.06 -9.86 3.37
N ARG A 360 -18.06 -11.19 3.37
CA ARG A 360 -19.24 -12.01 3.17
C ARG A 360 -19.63 -12.62 4.51
N ASP A 361 -20.85 -12.31 4.97
CA ASP A 361 -21.36 -12.79 6.26
C ASP A 361 -20.38 -12.48 7.42
N ARG A 362 -19.79 -11.26 7.43
CA ARG A 362 -18.82 -10.73 8.39
C ARG A 362 -17.42 -11.33 8.34
N ILE A 363 -17.15 -12.23 7.40
CA ILE A 363 -15.82 -12.81 7.19
C ILE A 363 -15.21 -12.31 5.90
N VAL A 364 -13.93 -11.92 5.97
CA VAL A 364 -13.20 -11.37 4.82
C VAL A 364 -13.05 -12.39 3.69
N VAL A 365 -13.21 -11.91 2.46
CA VAL A 365 -12.97 -12.66 1.22
C VAL A 365 -11.64 -12.20 0.63
N LYS A 366 -10.62 -13.06 0.66
CA LYS A 366 -9.33 -12.80 -0.01
C LYS A 366 -9.49 -12.91 -1.53
N PRO A 367 -8.68 -12.17 -2.34
CA PRO A 367 -7.51 -11.38 -1.97
C PRO A 367 -7.80 -9.86 -1.85
N TYR A 368 -9.05 -9.41 -1.92
CA TYR A 368 -9.45 -8.01 -2.08
C TYR A 368 -9.00 -7.12 -0.92
N GLY A 369 -8.25 -6.03 -1.24
CA GLY A 369 -7.80 -5.03 -0.29
C GLY A 369 -6.69 -5.47 0.67
N PHE A 370 -5.97 -6.56 0.36
CA PHE A 370 -4.84 -7.00 1.17
C PHE A 370 -3.51 -6.48 0.63
N PRO A 371 -2.70 -5.75 1.42
CA PRO A 371 -1.38 -5.26 0.99
C PRO A 371 -0.41 -6.37 0.59
N SER A 372 -0.55 -7.57 1.18
CA SER A 372 0.26 -8.75 0.86
C SER A 372 -0.07 -9.38 -0.51
N SER A 373 -1.19 -9.00 -1.13
CA SER A 373 -1.63 -9.54 -2.42
C SER A 373 -1.24 -8.63 -3.58
N GLN A 374 -0.42 -9.12 -4.49
CA GLN A 374 0.01 -8.37 -5.67
C GLN A 374 -1.16 -7.91 -6.56
N PHE A 375 -2.19 -8.73 -6.72
CA PHE A 375 -3.36 -8.44 -7.57
C PHE A 375 -4.59 -7.99 -6.77
N GLY A 376 -4.62 -8.22 -5.45
CA GLY A 376 -5.79 -7.95 -4.62
C GLY A 376 -5.75 -6.59 -3.93
N TYR A 377 -4.58 -5.99 -3.72
CA TYR A 377 -4.46 -4.73 -2.99
C TYR A 377 -5.24 -3.60 -3.67
N ASP A 378 -4.94 -3.35 -4.94
CA ASP A 378 -5.64 -2.34 -5.76
C ASP A 378 -6.52 -2.99 -6.85
N TRP A 379 -7.41 -3.90 -6.43
CA TRP A 379 -8.31 -4.61 -7.33
C TRP A 379 -9.30 -3.69 -8.08
N LEU A 380 -9.37 -2.43 -7.67
CA LEU A 380 -10.17 -1.38 -8.28
C LEU A 380 -9.36 -0.48 -9.23
N ASN A 381 -8.05 -0.70 -9.36
CA ASN A 381 -7.12 0.10 -10.15
C ASN A 381 -7.16 1.60 -9.82
N LEU A 382 -7.27 1.94 -8.52
CA LEU A 382 -7.36 3.34 -8.07
C LEU A 382 -6.09 4.13 -8.35
N ALA A 383 -4.92 3.49 -8.28
CA ALA A 383 -3.64 4.12 -8.59
C ALA A 383 -3.56 4.51 -10.07
N ASP A 384 -3.91 3.58 -10.99
CA ASP A 384 -3.94 3.84 -12.44
C ASP A 384 -5.00 4.86 -12.79
N ARG A 385 -6.19 4.78 -12.17
CA ARG A 385 -7.28 5.73 -12.35
C ARG A 385 -6.88 7.16 -11.95
N LYS A 386 -6.06 7.31 -10.90
CA LYS A 386 -5.47 8.60 -10.54
C LYS A 386 -4.44 9.05 -11.55
N ALA A 387 -3.62 8.14 -12.07
CA ALA A 387 -2.59 8.46 -13.06
C ALA A 387 -3.18 8.85 -14.43
N GLN A 388 -4.33 8.28 -14.80
CA GLN A 388 -4.98 8.48 -16.11
C GLN A 388 -6.01 9.61 -16.13
N ASP A 389 -6.26 10.33 -15.02
CA ASP A 389 -7.28 11.40 -14.96
C ASP A 389 -6.74 12.77 -15.35
N PRO A 390 -6.86 13.19 -16.65
CA PRO A 390 -6.44 14.50 -17.09
C PRO A 390 -7.34 15.63 -16.55
N ALA A 391 -8.58 15.33 -16.19
CA ALA A 391 -9.56 16.29 -15.66
C ALA A 391 -9.39 16.54 -14.13
N GLY A 392 -8.76 15.66 -13.40
CA GLY A 392 -8.32 15.88 -12.02
C GLY A 392 -7.37 17.06 -11.89
N ILE A 393 -6.71 17.43 -12.98
CA ILE A 393 -5.82 18.59 -13.11
C ILE A 393 -6.55 19.91 -12.89
N SER A 394 -7.74 20.06 -13.44
CA SER A 394 -8.54 21.30 -13.33
C SER A 394 -9.29 21.43 -12.00
N ARG A 395 -9.42 20.36 -11.24
CA ARG A 395 -10.21 20.28 -9.99
C ARG A 395 -9.40 20.35 -8.70
N GLY A 396 -8.09 20.44 -8.78
CA GLY A 396 -7.16 20.52 -7.64
C GLY A 396 -6.56 19.17 -7.24
N ASN A 397 -5.34 19.24 -6.72
CA ASN A 397 -4.37 18.15 -6.51
C ASN A 397 -4.85 16.90 -5.75
N ASN A 398 -6.00 16.93 -5.10
CA ASN A 398 -6.48 15.88 -4.21
C ASN A 398 -7.84 15.31 -4.64
N TYR A 399 -8.22 15.42 -5.91
CA TYR A 399 -9.52 14.94 -6.35
C TYR A 399 -9.61 13.41 -6.25
N ARG A 400 -8.71 12.67 -6.92
CA ARG A 400 -8.71 11.21 -6.92
C ARG A 400 -8.03 10.63 -5.67
N VAL A 401 -8.68 9.67 -5.04
CA VAL A 401 -8.10 8.95 -3.90
C VAL A 401 -7.20 7.81 -4.36
N THR A 402 -6.21 7.47 -3.52
CA THR A 402 -5.33 6.32 -3.70
C THR A 402 -5.67 5.23 -2.70
N PRO A 403 -5.33 3.94 -2.97
CA PRO A 403 -5.62 2.85 -2.05
C PRO A 403 -5.15 3.11 -0.62
N ASN A 404 -3.99 3.73 -0.44
CA ASN A 404 -3.38 4.02 0.87
C ASN A 404 -4.00 5.22 1.63
N GLN A 405 -5.04 5.84 1.09
CA GLN A 405 -5.79 6.93 1.73
C GLN A 405 -7.17 6.51 2.22
N ILE A 406 -7.59 5.28 1.94
CA ILE A 406 -8.92 4.79 2.30
C ILE A 406 -8.82 3.46 3.04
N VAL A 407 -9.65 3.32 4.06
CA VAL A 407 -9.96 2.04 4.69
C VAL A 407 -11.42 1.76 4.40
N GLY A 408 -11.70 0.63 3.77
CA GLY A 408 -13.04 0.31 3.33
C GLY A 408 -13.44 -1.14 3.54
N ALA A 409 -14.74 -1.35 3.77
CA ALA A 409 -15.36 -2.65 3.89
C ALA A 409 -16.65 -2.71 3.08
N THR A 410 -16.71 -3.65 2.13
CA THR A 410 -17.92 -3.97 1.37
C THR A 410 -18.59 -5.18 1.99
N PHE A 411 -19.81 -5.05 2.43
CA PHE A 411 -20.59 -6.11 3.08
C PHE A 411 -21.59 -6.72 2.12
N ILE A 412 -21.53 -8.03 2.00
CA ILE A 412 -22.44 -8.87 1.22
C ILE A 412 -22.86 -10.08 2.05
N SER A 413 -23.95 -10.72 1.64
CA SER A 413 -24.44 -11.95 2.27
C SER A 413 -24.49 -13.07 1.24
N ARG A 414 -24.18 -14.28 1.66
CA ARG A 414 -24.29 -15.46 0.77
C ARG A 414 -25.74 -15.74 0.36
N ASP A 415 -26.67 -15.51 1.25
CA ASP A 415 -28.07 -15.77 1.00
C ASP A 415 -28.73 -14.72 0.08
N ASN A 416 -28.26 -13.48 0.13
CA ASN A 416 -28.84 -12.36 -0.63
C ASN A 416 -28.08 -12.07 -1.94
N ASN A 417 -26.81 -12.51 -2.05
CA ASN A 417 -25.92 -12.22 -3.19
C ASN A 417 -25.53 -13.53 -3.91
N LEU A 418 -26.52 -14.35 -4.26
CA LEU A 418 -26.34 -15.68 -4.86
C LEU A 418 -25.56 -15.66 -6.18
N SER A 419 -25.62 -14.56 -6.93
CA SER A 419 -24.91 -14.39 -8.20
C SER A 419 -23.39 -14.21 -8.04
N LEU A 420 -22.91 -13.94 -6.82
CA LEU A 420 -21.48 -13.83 -6.52
C LEU A 420 -20.93 -15.20 -6.08
N SER A 421 -20.40 -15.96 -7.02
CA SER A 421 -19.85 -17.30 -6.76
C SER A 421 -18.36 -17.25 -6.39
N ASP A 422 -17.95 -18.06 -5.40
CA ASP A 422 -16.55 -18.19 -5.01
C ASP A 422 -15.75 -18.93 -6.08
N SER A 423 -14.53 -18.47 -6.33
CA SER A 423 -13.57 -19.16 -7.20
C SER A 423 -13.26 -20.57 -6.67
N ALA A 424 -12.98 -21.49 -7.58
CA ALA A 424 -12.54 -22.85 -7.24
C ALA A 424 -11.22 -22.86 -6.44
N ALA A 425 -10.33 -21.92 -6.73
CA ALA A 425 -9.04 -21.73 -6.06
C ALA A 425 -9.13 -21.14 -4.65
N ARG A 426 -10.34 -20.88 -4.11
CA ARG A 426 -10.62 -20.27 -2.81
C ARG A 426 -10.07 -18.84 -2.64
N GLU A 427 -9.65 -18.20 -3.70
CA GLU A 427 -9.26 -16.80 -3.72
C GLU A 427 -10.21 -16.02 -4.63
N GLY A 428 -10.98 -15.13 -4.04
CA GLY A 428 -11.88 -14.23 -4.74
C GLY A 428 -13.14 -14.86 -5.31
N PHE A 429 -13.81 -14.04 -6.10
CA PHE A 429 -15.02 -14.40 -6.83
C PHE A 429 -14.70 -14.81 -8.27
N VAL A 430 -15.57 -15.58 -8.86
CA VAL A 430 -15.56 -15.79 -10.31
C VAL A 430 -15.84 -14.47 -10.98
N GLU A 431 -15.06 -14.08 -11.99
CA GLU A 431 -15.31 -12.90 -12.80
C GLU A 431 -16.61 -13.08 -13.58
N SER A 432 -17.69 -12.57 -13.02
CA SER A 432 -19.04 -12.59 -13.54
C SER A 432 -19.57 -11.18 -13.70
N GLU A 433 -20.65 -11.00 -14.44
CA GLU A 433 -21.32 -9.70 -14.56
C GLU A 433 -21.80 -9.18 -13.21
N ALA A 434 -22.18 -10.05 -12.27
CA ALA A 434 -22.52 -9.66 -10.90
C ALA A 434 -21.31 -9.11 -10.13
N PHE A 435 -20.12 -9.69 -10.34
CA PHE A 435 -18.91 -9.17 -9.73
C PHE A 435 -18.47 -7.84 -10.35
N LEU A 436 -18.66 -7.66 -11.65
CA LEU A 436 -18.45 -6.37 -12.32
C LEU A 436 -19.39 -5.29 -11.78
N ASP A 437 -20.67 -5.62 -11.55
CA ASP A 437 -21.64 -4.69 -10.95
C ASP A 437 -21.22 -4.29 -9.52
N LEU A 438 -20.74 -5.24 -8.72
CA LEU A 438 -20.18 -4.95 -7.39
C LEU A 438 -18.98 -4.01 -7.50
N LYS A 439 -18.08 -4.26 -8.44
CA LYS A 439 -16.91 -3.39 -8.70
C LYS A 439 -17.35 -1.98 -9.10
N TYR A 440 -18.37 -1.85 -9.95
CA TYR A 440 -18.91 -0.56 -10.35
C TYR A 440 -19.59 0.17 -9.18
N PHE A 441 -20.34 -0.53 -8.33
CA PHE A 441 -20.93 0.04 -7.13
C PHE A 441 -19.85 0.66 -6.21
N VAL A 442 -18.78 -0.07 -5.96
CA VAL A 442 -17.67 0.40 -5.12
C VAL A 442 -16.96 1.60 -5.75
N LEU A 443 -16.64 1.53 -7.06
CA LEU A 443 -16.01 2.63 -7.79
C LEU A 443 -16.93 3.87 -7.87
N GLY A 444 -18.22 3.67 -8.09
CA GLY A 444 -19.22 4.74 -8.08
C GLY A 444 -19.30 5.45 -6.71
N SER A 445 -19.22 4.68 -5.63
CA SER A 445 -19.20 5.22 -4.26
C SER A 445 -17.91 5.99 -3.96
N ILE A 446 -16.76 5.56 -4.49
CA ILE A 446 -15.51 6.33 -4.43
C ILE A 446 -15.65 7.64 -5.22
N ASN A 447 -16.26 7.61 -6.41
CA ASN A 447 -16.54 8.82 -7.18
C ASN A 447 -17.44 9.80 -6.41
N MET A 448 -18.42 9.29 -5.67
CA MET A 448 -19.27 10.11 -4.80
C MET A 448 -18.44 10.80 -3.71
N LEU A 449 -17.57 10.06 -3.01
CA LEU A 449 -16.66 10.62 -2.03
C LEU A 449 -15.74 11.70 -2.62
N GLU A 450 -15.15 11.44 -3.79
CA GLU A 450 -14.28 12.36 -4.51
C GLU A 450 -15.03 13.64 -4.92
N SER A 451 -16.25 13.49 -5.43
CA SER A 451 -17.13 14.62 -5.82
C SER A 451 -17.54 15.46 -4.62
N TYR A 452 -17.90 14.82 -3.50
CA TYR A 452 -18.21 15.48 -2.25
C TYR A 452 -17.03 16.31 -1.73
N ARG A 453 -15.82 15.73 -1.72
CA ARG A 453 -14.59 16.43 -1.35
C ARG A 453 -14.34 17.67 -2.21
N THR A 454 -14.60 17.58 -3.51
CA THR A 454 -14.40 18.70 -4.43
C THR A 454 -15.35 19.85 -4.14
N LYS A 455 -16.61 19.57 -3.79
CA LYS A 455 -17.60 20.58 -3.39
C LYS A 455 -17.19 21.30 -2.10
N LEU A 456 -16.52 20.61 -1.17
CA LEU A 456 -16.08 21.16 0.12
C LEU A 456 -14.78 21.97 0.05
N LEU A 457 -13.93 21.76 -0.95
CA LEU A 457 -12.64 22.46 -1.07
C LEU A 457 -12.76 24.00 -1.01
N PRO A 458 -13.77 24.66 -1.61
CA PRO A 458 -13.96 26.09 -1.46
C PRO A 458 -14.33 26.52 -0.04
N GLU A 459 -15.10 25.71 0.70
CA GLU A 459 -15.50 26.01 2.09
C GLU A 459 -14.33 25.83 3.05
N ILE A 460 -13.53 24.79 2.88
CA ILE A 460 -12.31 24.56 3.65
C ILE A 460 -11.26 25.65 3.35
N LYS A 461 -11.16 26.13 2.10
CA LYS A 461 -10.31 27.25 1.75
C LYS A 461 -10.79 28.56 2.35
N LYS A 462 -12.09 28.78 2.48
CA LYS A 462 -12.67 29.97 3.13
C LYS A 462 -12.44 29.96 4.64
N SER A 463 -12.58 28.84 5.32
CA SER A 463 -12.29 28.71 6.76
C SER A 463 -10.81 28.85 7.07
N LYS A 464 -9.91 28.41 6.18
CA LYS A 464 -8.45 28.62 6.25
C LYS A 464 -8.01 30.02 5.76
N SER A 465 -8.85 30.77 5.05
CA SER A 465 -8.52 32.08 4.49
C SER A 465 -8.85 33.27 5.40
N SER A 466 -9.44 33.04 6.59
CA SER A 466 -9.53 34.07 7.63
C SER A 466 -8.18 34.37 8.30
N ASP A 467 -7.17 33.51 8.15
CA ASP A 467 -5.80 33.79 8.53
C ASP A 467 -4.93 34.14 7.30
N LYS A 468 -5.09 35.37 6.83
CA LYS A 468 -4.19 35.94 5.81
C LYS A 468 -2.86 36.36 6.42
N SER A 469 -1.87 35.51 6.42
CA SER A 469 -0.47 35.91 6.28
C SER A 469 0.32 34.79 5.60
N THR A 470 1.04 35.16 4.54
CA THR A 470 1.88 34.28 3.69
C THR A 470 3.22 33.95 4.39
N GLU A 471 3.27 33.90 5.70
CA GLU A 471 4.42 33.39 6.45
C GLU A 471 4.35 31.87 6.57
N SER A 472 5.45 31.20 6.29
CA SER A 472 5.61 29.76 6.55
C SER A 472 5.21 29.48 7.99
N ASN A 473 4.42 28.42 8.23
CA ASN A 473 4.01 28.02 9.60
C ASN A 473 5.21 27.91 10.55
N THR A 474 6.37 27.58 10.04
CA THR A 474 7.62 27.47 10.79
C THR A 474 8.14 28.85 11.26
N ASN A 475 8.03 29.86 10.40
CA ASN A 475 8.40 31.23 10.79
C ASN A 475 7.41 31.82 11.81
N LYS A 476 6.13 31.42 11.76
CA LYS A 476 5.15 31.77 12.78
C LYS A 476 5.50 31.16 14.14
N ILE A 477 5.89 29.88 14.16
CA ILE A 477 6.28 29.20 15.40
C ILE A 477 7.55 29.85 16.00
N ILE A 478 8.56 30.13 15.18
CA ILE A 478 9.78 30.79 15.65
C ILE A 478 9.46 32.18 16.20
N LYS A 479 8.57 32.95 15.56
CA LYS A 479 8.13 34.25 16.02
C LYS A 479 7.37 34.15 17.35
N SER A 480 6.44 33.18 17.49
CA SER A 480 5.73 32.96 18.74
C SER A 480 6.67 32.54 19.89
N LEU A 481 7.72 31.75 19.60
CA LEU A 481 8.73 31.43 20.60
C LEU A 481 9.53 32.65 21.04
N SER A 482 9.88 33.57 20.14
CA SER A 482 10.56 34.81 20.50
C SER A 482 9.66 35.79 21.28
N GLU A 483 8.35 35.80 21.00
CA GLU A 483 7.35 36.54 21.78
C GLU A 483 7.24 35.94 23.20
N ILE A 484 7.19 34.65 23.37
CA ILE A 484 7.21 33.98 24.69
C ILE A 484 8.48 34.30 25.47
N GLU A 485 9.66 34.36 24.84
CA GLU A 485 10.90 34.74 25.51
C GLU A 485 10.87 36.19 25.98
N ALA A 486 10.28 37.12 25.20
CA ALA A 486 10.10 38.52 25.60
C ALA A 486 9.17 38.63 26.81
N ASP A 487 8.00 37.95 26.76
CA ASP A 487 7.02 37.93 27.86
C ASP A 487 7.63 37.36 29.16
N LEU A 488 8.40 36.27 29.07
CA LEU A 488 9.10 35.67 30.22
C LEU A 488 10.13 36.60 30.82
N SER A 489 10.80 37.43 29.99
CA SER A 489 11.77 38.44 30.44
C SER A 489 11.09 39.61 31.14
N GLU A 490 9.91 40.01 30.64
CA GLU A 490 9.10 41.10 31.25
C GLU A 490 8.53 40.65 32.59
N ILE A 491 7.94 39.45 32.68
CA ILE A 491 7.44 38.84 33.95
C ILE A 491 8.58 38.75 34.98
N LYS A 492 9.80 38.38 34.55
CA LYS A 492 10.95 38.30 35.45
C LYS A 492 11.32 39.67 36.01
N ALA A 493 11.32 40.71 35.18
CA ALA A 493 11.61 42.07 35.60
C ALA A 493 10.54 42.62 36.55
N GLU A 494 9.25 42.32 36.34
CA GLU A 494 8.17 42.72 37.23
C GLU A 494 8.29 42.04 38.61
N ILE A 495 8.62 40.77 38.67
CA ILE A 495 8.81 40.01 39.91
C ILE A 495 10.03 40.52 40.66
N ASP A 496 11.13 40.83 39.97
CA ASP A 496 12.34 41.36 40.56
C ASP A 496 12.11 42.75 41.19
N SER A 497 11.22 43.59 40.62
CA SER A 497 10.86 44.92 41.08
C SER A 497 9.77 44.95 42.17
N SER A 498 9.02 43.87 42.37
CA SER A 498 7.94 43.80 43.34
C SER A 498 8.46 43.67 44.77
N LYS A 499 7.99 44.54 45.68
CA LYS A 499 8.34 44.55 47.11
C LYS A 499 7.38 43.74 48.00
N ASP A 500 6.26 43.30 47.43
CA ASP A 500 5.16 42.69 48.18
C ASP A 500 5.09 41.13 48.02
N ILE A 501 6.08 40.52 47.39
CA ILE A 501 6.14 39.09 47.18
C ILE A 501 7.13 38.44 48.16
N ASP A 502 6.70 37.38 48.85
CA ASP A 502 7.51 36.58 49.77
C ASP A 502 8.76 36.03 49.02
N ASP A 503 9.93 36.10 49.69
CA ASP A 503 11.21 35.73 49.07
C ASP A 503 11.25 34.26 48.58
N ASP A 504 10.62 33.32 49.33
CA ASP A 504 10.53 31.89 48.94
C ASP A 504 9.69 31.70 47.65
N VAL A 505 8.60 32.48 47.53
CA VAL A 505 7.74 32.45 46.32
C VAL A 505 8.48 33.06 45.12
N LYS A 506 9.21 34.15 45.36
CA LYS A 506 10.02 34.84 44.37
C LYS A 506 11.10 33.95 43.79
N GLU A 507 11.84 33.22 44.64
CA GLU A 507 12.86 32.24 44.21
C GLU A 507 12.26 31.09 43.43
N SER A 508 11.11 30.54 43.86
CA SER A 508 10.39 29.47 43.16
C SER A 508 9.94 29.89 41.74
N VAL A 509 9.36 31.10 41.63
CA VAL A 509 8.88 31.62 40.33
C VAL A 509 10.03 31.93 39.40
N GLN A 510 11.12 32.54 39.89
CA GLN A 510 12.34 32.79 39.09
C GLN A 510 12.96 31.50 38.56
N LYS A 511 12.96 30.43 39.37
CA LYS A 511 13.43 29.12 38.95
C LYS A 511 12.55 28.52 37.82
N ASN A 512 11.23 28.67 37.92
CA ASN A 512 10.30 28.23 36.90
C ASN A 512 10.43 29.01 35.59
N ILE A 513 10.58 30.33 35.66
CA ILE A 513 10.82 31.17 34.48
C ILE A 513 12.14 30.78 33.80
N THR A 514 13.19 30.52 34.57
CA THR A 514 14.49 30.11 34.05
C THR A 514 14.39 28.72 33.35
N ASN A 515 13.59 27.80 33.91
CA ASN A 515 13.37 26.50 33.31
C ASN A 515 12.52 26.58 32.01
N LEU A 516 11.50 27.44 31.99
CA LEU A 516 10.69 27.73 30.80
C LEU A 516 11.54 28.35 29.68
N SER A 517 12.36 29.36 30.00
CA SER A 517 13.27 29.99 29.01
C SER A 517 14.23 28.95 28.41
N LYS A 518 14.85 28.10 29.25
CA LYS A 518 15.71 26.99 28.74
C LYS A 518 14.97 26.03 27.84
N THR A 519 13.69 25.74 28.16
CA THR A 519 12.86 24.83 27.36
C THR A 519 12.52 25.47 26.03
N THR A 520 12.14 26.76 26.00
CA THR A 520 11.84 27.50 24.77
C THR A 520 13.05 27.56 23.85
N GLN A 521 14.26 27.84 24.37
CA GLN A 521 15.49 27.80 23.59
C GLN A 521 15.81 26.41 23.02
N LYS A 522 15.55 25.37 23.80
CA LYS A 522 15.75 23.97 23.34
C LYS A 522 14.78 23.60 22.18
N VAL A 523 13.53 24.05 22.26
CA VAL A 523 12.54 23.88 21.21
C VAL A 523 12.93 24.64 19.95
N GLU A 524 13.36 25.91 20.07
CA GLU A 524 13.82 26.71 18.93
C GLU A 524 15.02 26.05 18.22
N LYS A 525 15.99 25.56 18.99
CA LYS A 525 17.14 24.83 18.45
C LYS A 525 16.68 23.58 17.72
N THR A 526 15.76 22.79 18.29
CA THR A 526 15.24 21.56 17.67
C THR A 526 14.54 21.85 16.35
N ILE A 527 13.73 22.91 16.29
CA ILE A 527 13.06 23.35 15.06
C ILE A 527 14.08 23.75 13.99
N THR A 528 15.12 24.50 14.39
CA THR A 528 16.19 24.90 13.48
C THR A 528 16.96 23.70 12.94
N ASP A 529 17.23 22.69 13.78
CA ASP A 529 17.89 21.44 13.38
C ASP A 529 17.02 20.63 12.41
N LEU A 530 15.70 20.53 12.65
CA LEU A 530 14.74 19.88 11.76
C LEU A 530 14.65 20.57 10.38
N LEU A 531 14.66 21.90 10.35
CA LEU A 531 14.68 22.66 9.10
C LEU A 531 15.97 22.40 8.30
N ASN A 532 17.10 22.37 8.98
CA ASN A 532 18.39 22.06 8.35
C ASN A 532 18.42 20.63 7.82
N TRP A 533 17.84 19.67 8.56
CA TRP A 533 17.70 18.28 8.13
C TRP A 533 16.82 18.15 6.89
N ASN A 534 15.62 18.78 6.88
CA ASN A 534 14.72 18.77 5.74
C ASN A 534 15.37 19.35 4.47
N ARG A 535 16.11 20.42 4.63
CA ARG A 535 16.89 21.03 3.53
C ARG A 535 18.00 20.12 3.03
N THR A 536 18.68 19.39 3.93
CA THR A 536 19.69 18.40 3.55
C THR A 536 19.09 17.27 2.74
N LEU A 537 17.89 16.78 3.13
CA LEU A 537 17.13 15.78 2.37
C LEU A 537 16.74 16.29 0.97
N SER A 538 16.35 17.55 0.85
CA SER A 538 16.06 18.18 -0.45
C SER A 538 17.30 18.24 -1.35
N GLY A 539 18.46 18.51 -0.77
CA GLY A 539 19.75 18.47 -1.48
C GLY A 539 20.10 17.05 -1.96
N LEU A 540 19.92 16.03 -1.10
CA LEU A 540 20.12 14.63 -1.45
C LEU A 540 19.14 14.16 -2.52
N ALA A 541 17.87 14.58 -2.46
CA ALA A 541 16.88 14.31 -3.51
C ALA A 541 17.33 14.89 -4.86
N THR A 542 17.94 16.08 -4.87
CA THR A 542 18.49 16.70 -6.10
C THR A 542 19.66 15.89 -6.67
N VAL A 543 20.55 15.39 -5.82
CA VAL A 543 21.63 14.48 -6.25
C VAL A 543 21.03 13.20 -6.83
N GLY A 544 20.00 12.63 -6.20
CA GLY A 544 19.27 11.46 -6.71
C GLY A 544 18.63 11.71 -8.09
N ILE A 545 18.00 12.86 -8.29
CA ILE A 545 17.39 13.26 -9.58
C ILE A 545 18.47 13.42 -10.66
N SER A 546 19.56 14.12 -10.32
CA SER A 546 20.69 14.29 -11.23
C SER A 546 21.34 12.96 -11.61
N SER A 547 21.43 12.02 -10.65
CA SER A 547 21.93 10.67 -10.88
C SER A 547 20.99 9.84 -11.76
N ALA A 548 19.68 10.00 -11.62
CA ALA A 548 18.69 9.35 -12.49
C ALA A 548 18.76 9.86 -13.94
N VAL A 549 18.90 11.19 -14.12
CA VAL A 549 19.14 11.79 -15.45
C VAL A 549 20.47 11.30 -16.03
N PHE A 550 21.53 11.25 -15.21
CA PHE A 550 22.83 10.67 -15.60
C PHE A 550 22.69 9.21 -16.06
N GLY A 551 22.03 8.37 -15.26
CA GLY A 551 21.81 6.96 -15.61
C GLY A 551 21.13 6.79 -16.96
N HIS A 552 20.03 7.52 -17.17
CA HIS A 552 19.25 7.48 -18.40
C HIS A 552 20.05 7.98 -19.62
N GLU A 553 20.72 9.13 -19.52
CA GLU A 553 21.49 9.72 -20.63
C GLU A 553 22.75 8.91 -20.97
N THR A 554 23.33 8.24 -19.95
CA THR A 554 24.49 7.39 -20.17
C THR A 554 24.12 6.01 -20.71
N GLU A 555 23.01 5.40 -20.29
CA GLU A 555 22.53 4.09 -20.78
C GLU A 555 22.26 4.12 -22.28
N GLY A 556 21.50 5.12 -22.75
CA GLY A 556 21.24 5.32 -24.17
C GLY A 556 22.52 5.58 -24.97
N SER A 557 23.43 6.39 -24.42
CA SER A 557 24.71 6.70 -25.07
C SER A 557 25.65 5.49 -25.12
N ILE A 558 25.71 4.66 -24.07
CA ILE A 558 26.49 3.42 -24.04
C ILE A 558 25.94 2.41 -25.05
N THR A 559 24.64 2.29 -25.17
CA THR A 559 24.00 1.38 -26.14
C THR A 559 24.33 1.81 -27.57
N GLN A 560 24.23 3.11 -27.87
CA GLN A 560 24.58 3.64 -29.21
C GLN A 560 26.09 3.54 -29.49
N PHE A 561 26.95 3.79 -28.50
CA PHE A 561 28.40 3.57 -28.61
C PHE A 561 28.71 2.11 -28.98
N LYS A 562 28.12 1.14 -28.26
CA LYS A 562 28.31 -0.29 -28.59
C LYS A 562 27.77 -0.63 -29.99
N GLY A 563 26.59 -0.12 -30.34
CA GLY A 563 25.97 -0.34 -31.66
C GLY A 563 26.82 0.19 -32.80
N SER A 564 27.26 1.45 -32.70
CA SER A 564 28.11 2.08 -33.74
C SER A 564 29.48 1.38 -33.86
N THR A 565 30.09 1.00 -32.72
CA THR A 565 31.36 0.25 -32.72
C THR A 565 31.19 -1.14 -33.37
N PHE A 566 30.07 -1.82 -33.07
CA PHE A 566 29.77 -3.11 -33.69
C PHE A 566 29.52 -2.99 -35.19
N THR A 567 28.77 -1.95 -35.64
CA THR A 567 28.49 -1.67 -37.04
C THR A 567 29.79 -1.35 -37.80
N ALA A 568 30.67 -0.51 -37.24
CA ALA A 568 31.98 -0.23 -37.82
C ALA A 568 32.79 -1.51 -38.00
N LYS A 569 32.80 -2.42 -37.01
CA LYS A 569 33.47 -3.71 -37.10
C LYS A 569 32.89 -4.59 -38.24
N LEU A 570 31.57 -4.59 -38.44
CA LEU A 570 30.93 -5.33 -39.53
C LEU A 570 31.31 -4.75 -40.90
N LEU A 571 31.33 -3.41 -41.03
CA LEU A 571 31.72 -2.73 -42.28
C LEU A 571 33.16 -3.05 -42.71
N LEU A 572 34.09 -3.14 -41.75
CA LEU A 572 35.46 -3.54 -41.96
C LEU A 572 35.66 -5.03 -42.30
N LYS A 573 34.72 -5.90 -41.88
CA LYS A 573 34.76 -7.34 -42.14
C LYS A 573 34.14 -7.77 -43.49
N LYS A 574 33.56 -6.87 -44.27
CA LYS A 574 33.02 -7.16 -45.60
C LYS A 574 34.15 -7.64 -46.54
N LYS A 575 33.83 -8.46 -47.55
CA LYS A 575 34.78 -8.90 -48.58
C LYS A 575 35.49 -7.71 -49.24
N ILE A 576 34.82 -6.58 -49.41
CA ILE A 576 35.40 -5.28 -49.77
C ILE A 576 35.08 -4.37 -48.56
N PRO A 577 36.11 -4.00 -47.75
CA PRO A 577 35.90 -3.19 -46.55
C PRO A 577 35.37 -1.79 -46.90
N ASP A 578 34.28 -1.39 -46.24
CA ASP A 578 33.73 -0.04 -46.35
C ASP A 578 34.39 0.85 -45.28
N ILE A 579 35.55 1.41 -45.61
CA ILE A 579 36.37 2.21 -44.70
C ILE A 579 35.67 3.54 -44.38
N ALA A 580 35.04 4.19 -45.35
CA ALA A 580 34.36 5.48 -45.16
C ALA A 580 33.14 5.32 -44.19
N GLY A 581 32.34 4.28 -44.40
CA GLY A 581 31.24 3.94 -43.54
C GLY A 581 31.69 3.58 -42.13
N ALA A 582 32.80 2.83 -41.99
CA ALA A 582 33.36 2.48 -40.68
C ALA A 582 33.89 3.69 -39.91
N ILE A 583 34.56 4.64 -40.59
CA ILE A 583 35.02 5.91 -39.99
C ILE A 583 33.81 6.71 -39.49
N SER A 584 32.75 6.85 -40.29
CA SER A 584 31.53 7.56 -39.91
C SER A 584 30.87 6.94 -38.66
N GLU A 585 30.83 5.61 -38.54
CA GLU A 585 30.29 4.94 -37.35
C GLU A 585 31.21 5.09 -36.12
N LEU A 586 32.54 5.11 -36.31
CA LEU A 586 33.49 5.38 -35.23
C LEU A 586 33.39 6.82 -34.73
N ASP A 587 33.16 7.81 -35.61
CA ASP A 587 32.92 9.20 -35.18
C ASP A 587 31.63 9.32 -34.34
N LYS A 588 30.57 8.60 -34.70
CA LYS A 588 29.35 8.50 -33.88
C LYS A 588 29.67 7.88 -32.51
N ALA A 589 30.44 6.80 -32.47
CA ALA A 589 30.85 6.15 -31.22
C ALA A 589 31.64 7.11 -30.31
N ILE A 590 32.62 7.85 -30.85
CA ILE A 590 33.39 8.87 -30.13
C ILE A 590 32.47 9.94 -29.52
N LYS A 591 31.49 10.43 -30.31
CA LYS A 591 30.52 11.42 -29.84
C LYS A 591 29.72 10.91 -28.64
N HIS A 592 29.27 9.65 -28.67
CA HIS A 592 28.52 9.05 -27.54
C HIS A 592 29.41 8.80 -26.33
N SER A 593 30.68 8.39 -26.54
CA SER A 593 31.67 8.25 -25.44
C SER A 593 31.94 9.57 -24.72
N ASN A 594 32.11 10.66 -25.49
CA ASN A 594 32.30 12.01 -24.92
C ASN A 594 31.09 12.48 -24.09
N LYS A 595 29.87 12.13 -24.52
CA LYS A 595 28.66 12.43 -23.77
C LYS A 595 28.63 11.71 -22.40
N VAL A 596 28.99 10.44 -22.35
CA VAL A 596 29.12 9.65 -21.11
C VAL A 596 30.17 10.24 -20.18
N ALA A 597 31.34 10.60 -20.70
CA ALA A 597 32.42 11.19 -19.94
C ALA A 597 32.04 12.55 -19.31
N ALA A 598 31.34 13.40 -20.06
CA ALA A 598 30.88 14.70 -19.58
C ALA A 598 29.87 14.58 -18.42
N TRP A 599 28.90 13.66 -18.51
CA TRP A 599 27.97 13.41 -17.44
C TRP A 599 28.63 12.74 -16.21
N GLY A 600 29.63 11.86 -16.44
CA GLY A 600 30.42 11.24 -15.35
C GLY A 600 31.21 12.26 -14.56
N ALA A 601 31.89 13.21 -15.22
CA ALA A 601 32.62 14.31 -14.59
C ALA A 601 31.70 15.17 -13.72
N TYR A 602 30.48 15.50 -14.23
CA TYR A 602 29.48 16.26 -13.47
C TYR A 602 29.02 15.52 -12.20
N ALA A 603 28.73 14.22 -12.29
CA ALA A 603 28.28 13.45 -11.11
C ALA A 603 29.34 13.38 -10.00
N LEU A 604 30.63 13.25 -10.36
CA LEU A 604 31.75 13.17 -9.41
C LEU A 604 31.98 14.49 -8.65
N THR A 605 31.79 15.65 -9.28
CA THR A 605 31.97 16.95 -8.63
C THR A 605 30.93 17.24 -7.54
N ARG A 606 29.75 16.56 -7.57
CA ARG A 606 28.67 16.79 -6.59
C ARG A 606 28.82 15.97 -5.31
N VAL A 607 29.48 14.84 -5.32
CA VAL A 607 29.64 13.97 -4.13
C VAL A 607 30.59 14.57 -3.09
N GLN A 608 31.44 15.53 -3.46
CA GLN A 608 32.51 16.05 -2.62
C GLN A 608 32.18 17.34 -1.82
N ARG A 609 30.97 17.92 -1.92
CA ARG A 609 30.67 19.22 -1.28
C ARG A 609 30.08 19.11 0.12
N GLU A 610 30.79 19.70 1.11
CA GLU A 610 30.45 19.74 2.53
C GLU A 610 29.69 21.01 2.96
N LYS A 611 28.87 20.83 4.02
CA LYS A 611 28.25 21.78 4.96
C LYS A 611 27.59 23.09 4.47
N ARG A 612 26.30 23.20 4.82
CA ARG A 612 25.38 24.29 4.50
C ARG A 612 25.40 25.40 5.54
N SER A 613 25.71 26.63 5.15
CA SER A 613 25.60 27.82 5.98
C SER A 613 25.11 29.01 5.15
N LYS A 614 24.30 29.92 5.77
CA LYS A 614 23.84 31.17 5.15
C LYS A 614 25.01 32.13 5.11
N LYS A 615 25.44 32.56 3.92
CA LYS A 615 26.58 33.42 3.69
C LYS A 615 26.25 34.49 2.66
N ASN A 616 27.03 35.57 2.63
CA ASN A 616 27.01 36.54 1.53
C ASN A 616 27.60 35.87 0.29
N ILE A 617 26.76 35.60 -0.73
CA ILE A 617 27.14 34.92 -1.96
C ILE A 617 26.98 35.83 -3.16
N ASN A 618 27.94 35.77 -4.05
CA ASN A 618 27.80 36.37 -5.37
C ASN A 618 26.97 35.43 -6.24
N ILE A 619 25.73 35.82 -6.52
CA ILE A 619 24.75 34.99 -7.27
C ILE A 619 25.22 34.74 -8.69
N LYS A 620 25.78 35.77 -9.36
CA LYS A 620 26.34 35.67 -10.71
C LYS A 620 27.42 34.57 -10.77
N ARG A 621 28.39 34.62 -9.86
CA ARG A 621 29.49 33.65 -9.79
C ARG A 621 29.00 32.24 -9.52
N THR A 622 27.98 32.09 -8.67
CA THR A 622 27.34 30.78 -8.39
C THR A 622 26.68 30.20 -9.67
N ILE A 623 25.97 31.02 -10.43
CA ILE A 623 25.35 30.61 -11.71
C ILE A 623 26.43 30.25 -12.72
N GLU A 624 27.48 31.05 -12.88
CA GLU A 624 28.60 30.77 -13.78
C GLU A 624 29.30 29.44 -13.44
N THR A 625 29.45 29.12 -12.15
CA THR A 625 30.04 27.85 -11.70
C THR A 625 29.17 26.67 -12.13
N VAL A 626 27.87 26.71 -11.86
CA VAL A 626 26.93 25.64 -12.25
C VAL A 626 26.87 25.45 -13.76
N ILE A 627 26.82 26.57 -14.50
CA ILE A 627 26.85 26.54 -15.96
C ILE A 627 28.18 25.94 -16.47
N GLY A 628 29.30 26.32 -15.90
CA GLY A 628 30.61 25.76 -16.25
C GLY A 628 30.70 24.25 -16.08
N GLU A 629 30.12 23.73 -14.98
CA GLU A 629 30.05 22.28 -14.69
C GLU A 629 29.15 21.52 -15.69
N LEU A 630 28.03 22.09 -16.10
CA LEU A 630 27.06 21.47 -17.01
C LEU A 630 27.39 21.66 -18.49
N ASN A 631 28.13 22.70 -18.86
CA ASN A 631 28.38 23.11 -20.24
C ASN A 631 28.98 21.98 -21.11
N PRO A 632 29.93 21.13 -20.64
CA PRO A 632 30.42 20.04 -21.43
C PRO A 632 29.32 19.06 -21.89
N ALA A 633 28.36 18.75 -20.97
CA ALA A 633 27.25 17.87 -21.30
C ALA A 633 26.26 18.52 -22.29
N PHE A 634 26.01 19.82 -22.16
CA PHE A 634 25.14 20.59 -23.05
C PHE A 634 25.75 20.70 -24.45
N LYS A 635 27.06 21.00 -24.57
CA LYS A 635 27.80 21.03 -25.83
C LYS A 635 27.77 19.65 -26.51
N ALA A 636 27.96 18.56 -25.77
CA ALA A 636 27.90 17.21 -26.32
C ALA A 636 26.51 16.86 -26.90
N ALA A 637 25.43 17.51 -26.40
CA ALA A 637 24.08 17.43 -26.97
C ALA A 637 23.78 18.48 -28.04
N SER A 638 24.77 19.28 -28.43
CA SER A 638 24.63 20.39 -29.39
C SER A 638 23.63 21.46 -28.91
N ILE A 639 23.64 21.77 -27.62
CA ILE A 639 22.84 22.82 -27.01
C ILE A 639 23.73 24.04 -26.72
N ASP A 640 23.29 25.20 -27.23
CA ASP A 640 23.91 26.50 -26.95
C ASP A 640 23.38 27.04 -25.64
N LEU A 641 24.24 27.07 -24.58
CA LEU A 641 23.90 27.54 -23.25
C LEU A 641 24.51 28.93 -23.01
N VAL A 642 23.64 29.95 -22.95
CA VAL A 642 24.03 31.36 -22.81
C VAL A 642 23.65 31.89 -21.43
N PHE A 643 24.51 32.66 -20.79
CA PHE A 643 24.23 33.36 -19.54
C PHE A 643 24.36 34.87 -19.70
N ASN A 644 23.34 35.58 -19.23
CA ASN A 644 23.29 37.02 -19.13
C ASN A 644 22.93 37.46 -17.72
N GLY A 645 23.79 38.18 -17.01
CA GLY A 645 23.46 38.55 -15.62
C GLY A 645 24.25 39.70 -15.03
N LEU A 646 23.61 40.40 -14.09
CA LEU A 646 24.19 41.45 -13.29
C LEU A 646 25.03 40.87 -12.16
N ASP A 647 26.05 41.60 -11.73
CA ASP A 647 26.81 41.26 -10.52
C ASP A 647 25.97 41.60 -9.27
N LEU A 648 25.64 40.58 -8.47
CA LEU A 648 24.68 40.70 -7.38
C LEU A 648 25.07 39.79 -6.21
N VAL A 649 25.13 40.38 -5.01
CA VAL A 649 25.44 39.69 -3.77
C VAL A 649 24.22 39.65 -2.88
N SER A 650 23.87 38.46 -2.36
CA SER A 650 22.75 38.26 -1.41
C SER A 650 23.18 37.34 -0.28
N LYS A 651 22.64 37.56 0.92
CA LYS A 651 22.84 36.66 2.05
C LYS A 651 21.85 35.49 1.96
N THR A 652 22.34 34.37 1.45
CA THR A 652 21.50 33.20 1.18
C THR A 652 22.32 31.92 1.32
N TYR A 653 21.73 30.77 0.96
CA TYR A 653 22.41 29.49 0.95
C TYR A 653 22.85 29.14 -0.49
N GLN A 654 24.16 28.99 -0.68
CA GLN A 654 24.72 28.70 -2.00
C GLN A 654 24.12 27.40 -2.60
N MET A 655 23.96 26.35 -1.78
CA MET A 655 23.41 25.07 -2.20
C MET A 655 21.97 25.18 -2.70
N ASP A 656 21.17 26.12 -2.17
CA ASP A 656 19.79 26.34 -2.61
C ASP A 656 19.73 26.93 -4.01
N ILE A 657 20.56 27.93 -4.27
CA ILE A 657 20.68 28.55 -5.60
C ILE A 657 21.18 27.50 -6.63
N GLU A 658 22.20 26.72 -6.25
CA GLU A 658 22.72 25.65 -7.11
C GLU A 658 21.64 24.60 -7.38
N THR A 659 20.88 24.19 -6.37
CA THR A 659 19.80 23.19 -6.49
C THR A 659 18.69 23.68 -7.42
N ILE A 660 18.25 24.94 -7.28
CA ILE A 660 17.28 25.56 -8.18
C ILE A 660 17.77 25.51 -9.62
N LEU A 661 19.00 25.97 -9.87
CA LEU A 661 19.58 26.04 -11.20
C LEU A 661 19.70 24.66 -11.86
N ILE A 662 20.19 23.66 -11.14
CA ILE A 662 20.42 22.32 -11.66
C ILE A 662 19.10 21.68 -12.09
N ASN A 663 18.08 21.78 -11.23
CA ASN A 663 16.76 21.21 -11.56
C ASN A 663 16.13 21.91 -12.77
N LEU A 664 16.24 23.23 -12.89
CA LEU A 664 15.73 23.95 -14.04
C LEU A 664 16.53 23.63 -15.32
N LEU A 665 17.86 23.63 -15.25
CA LEU A 665 18.74 23.36 -16.40
C LEU A 665 18.62 21.91 -16.89
N THR A 666 18.52 20.92 -16.01
CA THR A 666 18.33 19.51 -16.40
C THR A 666 16.96 19.27 -17.04
N ASN A 667 15.92 19.98 -16.57
CA ASN A 667 14.61 19.96 -17.21
C ASN A 667 14.66 20.59 -18.61
N SER A 668 15.30 21.76 -18.74
CA SER A 668 15.50 22.44 -20.03
C SER A 668 16.36 21.62 -20.99
N TYR A 669 17.41 20.94 -20.50
CA TYR A 669 18.22 20.01 -21.28
C TYR A 669 17.36 18.93 -21.91
N THR A 670 16.56 18.24 -21.10
CA THR A 670 15.70 17.15 -21.57
C THR A 670 14.64 17.65 -22.56
N ALA A 671 14.00 18.79 -22.30
CA ALA A 671 13.01 19.38 -23.20
C ALA A 671 13.62 19.79 -24.55
N THR A 672 14.79 20.41 -24.51
CA THR A 672 15.48 20.90 -25.73
C THR A 672 15.99 19.76 -26.59
N THR A 673 16.42 18.63 -25.98
CA THR A 673 16.90 17.46 -26.74
C THR A 673 15.79 16.73 -27.51
N GLN A 674 14.52 16.89 -27.09
CA GLN A 674 13.36 16.30 -27.80
C GLN A 674 12.98 17.04 -29.09
N LYS A 675 13.49 18.24 -29.29
CA LYS A 675 13.17 19.07 -30.47
C LYS A 675 14.22 18.90 -31.57
N ASN A 676 13.76 18.80 -32.79
CA ASN A 676 14.62 18.89 -33.98
C ASN A 676 14.85 20.37 -34.36
N GLY A 677 16.08 20.75 -34.63
CA GLY A 677 16.47 22.12 -35.03
C GLY A 677 17.45 22.78 -34.04
N GLU A 678 17.47 24.11 -34.03
CA GLU A 678 18.36 24.90 -33.19
C GLU A 678 18.03 24.65 -31.70
N ARG A 679 19.04 24.31 -30.90
CA ARG A 679 18.93 23.98 -29.48
C ARG A 679 19.59 25.04 -28.64
N LYS A 680 18.79 25.84 -27.92
CA LYS A 680 19.30 26.97 -27.15
C LYS A 680 18.65 27.04 -25.76
N ILE A 681 19.45 27.38 -24.78
CA ILE A 681 19.01 27.67 -23.41
C ILE A 681 19.64 28.97 -22.96
N ILE A 682 18.83 29.87 -22.42
CA ILE A 682 19.27 31.17 -21.91
C ILE A 682 18.97 31.25 -20.42
N VAL A 683 20.01 31.55 -19.64
CA VAL A 683 19.88 31.86 -18.22
C VAL A 683 20.06 33.37 -18.05
N SER A 684 19.13 34.02 -17.36
CA SER A 684 19.22 35.46 -17.12
C SER A 684 19.11 35.77 -15.61
N LEU A 685 19.96 36.67 -15.10
CA LEU A 685 19.90 37.20 -13.74
C LEU A 685 19.61 38.67 -13.80
N ILE A 686 18.44 39.08 -13.30
CA ILE A 686 18.00 40.48 -13.32
C ILE A 686 17.62 40.96 -11.91
N ARG A 687 17.81 42.22 -11.64
CA ARG A 687 17.24 42.88 -10.43
C ARG A 687 15.77 43.17 -10.69
N GLU A 688 14.90 42.79 -9.75
CA GLU A 688 13.46 42.96 -9.88
C GLU A 688 12.83 43.16 -8.52
N ASP A 689 12.30 44.36 -8.28
CA ASP A 689 11.67 44.73 -7.03
C ASP A 689 10.15 44.45 -7.10
N LEU A 690 9.59 43.78 -6.09
CA LEU A 690 8.17 43.39 -6.05
C LEU A 690 7.36 44.44 -5.25
N LYS A 691 6.38 45.04 -5.92
CA LYS A 691 5.38 45.92 -5.27
C LYS A 691 4.28 45.08 -4.64
N ILE A 692 4.17 45.12 -3.32
CA ILE A 692 3.11 44.42 -2.57
C ILE A 692 1.87 45.30 -2.45
N ASN A 693 2.04 46.61 -2.18
CA ASN A 693 1.00 47.62 -2.11
C ASN A 693 1.57 48.99 -2.55
N LYS A 694 0.70 50.02 -2.72
CA LYS A 694 1.15 51.37 -3.08
C LYS A 694 2.27 51.98 -2.20
N LYS A 695 2.60 51.40 -1.04
CA LYS A 695 3.60 51.89 -0.10
C LYS A 695 4.75 50.93 0.24
N ASN A 696 4.64 49.63 -0.09
CA ASN A 696 5.64 48.61 0.29
C ASN A 696 6.21 47.90 -0.96
N GLU A 697 7.50 48.04 -1.15
CA GLU A 697 8.29 47.40 -2.21
C GLU A 697 9.36 46.51 -1.56
N ILE A 698 9.43 45.25 -1.99
CA ILE A 698 10.48 44.33 -1.55
C ILE A 698 11.53 44.25 -2.65
N VAL A 699 12.74 44.63 -2.29
CA VAL A 699 13.91 44.57 -3.18
C VAL A 699 14.26 43.09 -3.41
N GLY A 700 14.42 42.69 -4.68
CA GLY A 700 14.70 41.31 -5.04
C GLY A 700 15.43 41.14 -6.36
N TYR A 701 15.57 39.89 -6.76
CA TYR A 701 16.16 39.49 -8.04
C TYR A 701 15.47 38.30 -8.62
N SER A 702 15.51 38.17 -9.93
CA SER A 702 14.95 37.02 -10.64
C SER A 702 16.02 36.24 -11.39
N ILE A 703 15.99 34.92 -11.24
CA ILE A 703 16.71 33.94 -12.06
C ILE A 703 15.72 33.41 -13.08
N ILE A 704 16.00 33.56 -14.35
CA ILE A 704 15.13 33.16 -15.45
C ILE A 704 15.88 32.12 -16.29
N VAL A 705 15.26 30.97 -16.53
CA VAL A 705 15.77 29.92 -17.40
C VAL A 705 14.77 29.71 -18.53
N SER A 706 15.20 30.01 -19.76
CA SER A 706 14.40 29.90 -20.99
C SER A 706 15.01 28.82 -21.89
N ASP A 707 14.19 27.97 -22.48
CA ASP A 707 14.63 26.93 -23.40
C ASP A 707 13.92 26.98 -24.76
N SER A 708 14.50 26.31 -25.77
CA SER A 708 13.91 26.17 -27.10
C SER A 708 13.12 24.84 -27.25
N GLY A 709 12.76 24.18 -26.16
CA GLY A 709 11.99 22.94 -26.16
C GLY A 709 10.53 23.10 -26.61
N PRO A 710 9.69 22.08 -26.45
CA PRO A 710 8.27 22.14 -26.83
C PRO A 710 7.43 23.06 -25.96
N GLY A 711 8.00 23.60 -24.85
CA GLY A 711 7.28 24.38 -23.85
C GLY A 711 6.45 23.50 -22.92
N VAL A 712 5.64 24.17 -22.09
CA VAL A 712 4.72 23.51 -21.16
C VAL A 712 3.29 23.86 -21.58
N SER A 713 2.45 22.85 -21.82
CA SER A 713 1.05 23.07 -22.16
C SER A 713 0.33 23.82 -21.04
N LYS A 714 -0.59 24.74 -21.40
CA LYS A 714 -1.42 25.49 -20.45
C LYS A 714 -2.24 24.55 -19.53
N GLU A 715 -2.56 23.36 -20.00
CA GLU A 715 -3.25 22.32 -19.23
C GLU A 715 -2.45 21.85 -18.02
N PHE A 716 -1.11 21.88 -18.08
CA PHE A 716 -0.22 21.44 -17.01
C PHE A 716 0.25 22.56 -16.09
N SER A 717 -0.22 23.82 -16.33
CA SER A 717 0.28 25.02 -15.64
C SER A 717 0.20 24.96 -14.11
N HIS A 718 -0.76 24.23 -13.56
CA HIS A 718 -0.95 24.09 -12.11
C HIS A 718 -0.23 22.87 -11.51
N ARG A 719 0.24 21.95 -12.34
CA ARG A 719 0.79 20.66 -11.90
C ARG A 719 2.29 20.50 -12.02
N VAL A 720 2.95 21.36 -12.79
CA VAL A 720 4.41 21.22 -13.01
C VAL A 720 5.25 21.29 -11.75
N PHE A 721 4.70 21.85 -10.66
CA PHE A 721 5.34 21.92 -9.35
C PHE A 721 4.89 20.82 -8.37
N GLU A 722 4.02 19.92 -8.77
CA GLU A 722 3.53 18.83 -7.92
C GLU A 722 4.52 17.67 -7.83
N PRO A 723 4.59 17.01 -6.64
CA PRO A 723 5.43 15.85 -6.48
C PRO A 723 5.05 14.74 -7.45
N LEU A 724 6.06 14.09 -8.06
CA LEU A 724 5.91 12.95 -8.97
C LEU A 724 5.17 13.28 -10.29
N PHE A 725 4.87 14.55 -10.59
CA PHE A 725 4.31 14.92 -11.87
C PHE A 725 5.41 14.95 -12.94
N SER A 726 5.23 14.16 -14.00
CA SER A 726 6.11 14.13 -15.17
C SER A 726 5.29 13.90 -16.44
N THR A 727 5.48 14.75 -17.44
CA THR A 727 4.91 14.58 -18.79
C THR A 727 5.70 13.57 -19.65
N LYS A 728 6.75 12.97 -19.10
CA LYS A 728 7.70 12.08 -19.79
C LYS A 728 7.30 10.60 -19.76
N ILE A 729 6.12 10.25 -19.25
CA ILE A 729 5.63 8.86 -19.18
C ILE A 729 4.68 8.63 -20.36
N ASN A 730 5.19 8.12 -21.47
CA ASN A 730 4.37 7.54 -22.54
C ASN A 730 4.81 6.08 -22.78
N PRO A 731 4.02 5.07 -22.35
CA PRO A 731 4.37 3.65 -22.53
C PRO A 731 4.29 3.15 -23.97
N THR A 732 3.73 3.94 -24.91
CA THR A 732 3.40 3.48 -26.29
C THR A 732 4.47 3.71 -27.34
N GLN A 733 5.57 4.38 -27.03
CA GLN A 733 6.67 4.57 -27.98
C GLN A 733 8.02 4.28 -27.32
N GLY A 734 8.40 3.06 -27.11
CA GLY A 734 9.77 2.52 -26.99
C GLY A 734 10.91 3.40 -26.41
N SER A 735 10.63 4.56 -25.81
CA SER A 735 11.61 5.45 -25.18
C SER A 735 11.43 5.41 -23.66
N ASN A 736 12.39 4.79 -22.97
CA ASN A 736 12.48 4.64 -21.50
C ASN A 736 12.82 5.96 -20.79
N SER A 737 12.10 7.07 -21.02
CA SER A 737 12.34 8.33 -20.29
C SER A 737 11.44 8.45 -19.08
N ILE A 738 11.88 7.91 -17.94
CA ILE A 738 11.20 8.06 -16.63
C ILE A 738 11.68 9.37 -15.99
N GLY A 739 10.90 10.44 -16.10
CA GLY A 739 11.12 11.64 -15.28
C GLY A 739 10.60 11.38 -13.86
N THR A 740 11.41 11.62 -12.82
CA THR A 740 11.05 11.41 -11.40
C THR A 740 9.90 12.29 -10.93
N GLY A 741 9.57 13.37 -11.65
CA GLY A 741 8.54 14.35 -11.27
C GLY A 741 8.83 15.13 -9.97
N LEU A 742 10.03 15.02 -9.41
CA LEU A 742 10.41 15.65 -8.14
C LEU A 742 11.18 16.96 -8.31
N GLY A 743 11.81 17.21 -9.47
CA GLY A 743 12.72 18.35 -9.66
C GLY A 743 12.07 19.70 -9.41
N LEU A 744 10.94 20.00 -10.06
CA LEU A 744 10.23 21.27 -9.90
C LEU A 744 9.55 21.41 -8.54
N THR A 745 9.17 20.31 -7.91
CA THR A 745 8.66 20.29 -6.53
C THR A 745 9.73 20.74 -5.54
N VAL A 746 10.97 20.24 -5.68
CA VAL A 746 12.11 20.64 -4.87
C VAL A 746 12.40 22.12 -5.07
N VAL A 747 12.39 22.61 -6.33
CA VAL A 747 12.55 24.03 -6.63
C VAL A 747 11.48 24.88 -5.95
N SER A 748 10.21 24.49 -6.07
CA SER A 748 9.08 25.20 -5.47
C SER A 748 9.18 25.25 -3.93
N SER A 749 9.62 24.16 -3.28
CA SER A 749 9.82 24.10 -1.84
C SER A 749 10.96 25.05 -1.40
N ILE A 750 12.12 24.98 -2.06
CA ILE A 750 13.26 25.87 -1.73
C ILE A 750 12.90 27.34 -1.94
N VAL A 751 12.24 27.67 -3.04
CA VAL A 751 11.81 29.04 -3.33
C VAL A 751 10.85 29.57 -2.26
N ARG A 752 9.93 28.74 -1.80
CA ARG A 752 9.01 29.08 -0.69
C ARG A 752 9.75 29.30 0.63
N ASP A 753 10.71 28.44 0.96
CA ASP A 753 11.53 28.55 2.18
C ASP A 753 12.40 29.82 2.18
N LEU A 754 12.77 30.30 1.00
CA LEU A 754 13.49 31.56 0.81
C LEU A 754 12.57 32.79 0.66
N ASN A 755 11.25 32.66 0.95
CA ASN A 755 10.22 33.69 0.76
C ASN A 755 10.16 34.23 -0.68
N GLY A 756 10.49 33.40 -1.66
CA GLY A 756 10.49 33.72 -3.07
C GLY A 756 9.19 33.36 -3.79
N ARG A 757 9.19 33.56 -5.11
CA ARG A 757 8.10 33.18 -6.01
C ARG A 757 8.65 32.48 -7.24
N ILE A 758 7.95 31.45 -7.69
CA ILE A 758 8.26 30.76 -8.95
C ILE A 758 7.05 30.85 -9.88
N SER A 759 7.32 31.14 -11.15
CA SER A 759 6.35 31.16 -12.23
C SER A 759 6.96 30.60 -13.49
N PHE A 760 6.13 30.23 -14.47
CA PHE A 760 6.62 29.89 -15.81
C PHE A 760 5.66 30.39 -16.89
N ASP A 761 6.20 30.62 -18.07
CA ASP A 761 5.53 31.09 -19.26
C ASP A 761 6.09 30.40 -20.50
N LEU A 762 5.49 30.66 -21.66
CA LEU A 762 6.10 30.39 -22.94
C LEU A 762 7.11 31.49 -23.27
N ASP A 763 8.35 31.13 -23.59
CA ASP A 763 9.35 32.15 -23.97
C ASP A 763 8.97 32.81 -25.32
N PRO A 764 8.90 34.14 -25.41
CA PRO A 764 8.46 34.83 -26.61
C PRO A 764 9.44 34.68 -27.80
N ILE A 765 10.73 34.45 -27.49
CA ILE A 765 11.80 34.36 -28.50
C ILE A 765 12.08 32.87 -28.82
N LEU A 766 12.39 32.06 -27.84
CA LEU A 766 12.79 30.66 -28.01
C LEU A 766 11.60 29.72 -28.23
N LYS A 767 10.38 30.18 -27.92
CA LYS A 767 9.12 29.41 -28.10
C LYS A 767 9.05 28.12 -27.27
N GLY A 768 9.94 27.95 -26.28
CA GLY A 768 9.94 26.86 -25.31
C GLY A 768 9.50 27.33 -23.93
N ALA A 769 9.84 26.61 -22.86
CA ALA A 769 9.48 26.98 -21.51
C ALA A 769 10.39 28.08 -20.96
N ARG A 770 9.81 28.98 -20.18
CA ARG A 770 10.50 30.04 -19.47
C ARG A 770 10.11 29.99 -18.00
N PHE A 771 11.03 29.49 -17.16
CA PHE A 771 10.87 29.47 -15.71
C PHE A 771 11.50 30.70 -15.08
N LYS A 772 10.75 31.37 -14.20
CA LYS A 772 11.18 32.56 -13.49
C LYS A 772 11.09 32.34 -12.00
N VAL A 773 12.23 32.42 -11.31
CA VAL A 773 12.37 32.33 -9.86
C VAL A 773 12.75 33.71 -9.34
N TRP A 774 11.86 34.35 -8.59
CA TRP A 774 12.12 35.57 -7.88
C TRP A 774 12.50 35.30 -6.42
N LEU A 775 13.55 35.92 -5.92
CA LEU A 775 14.03 35.81 -4.52
C LEU A 775 14.26 37.18 -3.94
N PRO A 776 13.96 37.39 -2.62
CA PRO A 776 14.27 38.65 -1.94
C PRO A 776 15.78 38.84 -1.81
N LEU A 777 16.22 40.12 -1.98
CA LEU A 777 17.60 40.51 -1.81
C LEU A 777 17.83 40.83 -0.34
N GLU A 778 18.40 39.92 0.43
CA GLU A 778 18.83 40.22 1.80
C GLU A 778 20.18 40.91 1.75
N LYS A 779 20.19 42.19 2.14
CA LYS A 779 21.42 42.96 2.36
C LYS A 779 21.98 42.65 3.76
N LYS A 780 23.26 42.98 3.99
CA LYS A 780 24.01 42.77 5.24
C LYS A 780 23.20 43.06 6.48
#